data_db7107ac54ff702db765d4f657c1b270
#
_entry.id   db7107ac54ff702db765d4f657c1b270
#
_cell.length_a   1.000
_cell.length_b   1.000
_cell.length_c   1.000
_cell.angle_alpha   90.00
_cell.angle_beta   90.00
_cell.angle_gamma   90.00
#
_symmetry.space_group_name_H-M   'P 1'
#
loop_
_entity.id
_entity.type
_entity.pdbx_description
1 polymer ?
#
loop_
_entity_poly.entity_id
_entity_poly.type
_entity_poly.pdbx_seq_one_letter_code
_entity_poly.pdbx_strand_id
1 'polypeptide(L)'
;MKLSELSIGSTATIREVGGQGALRQHFLDMGLIQGTEVTVVKYAPMGDPVELRIHGYELSIRLEDADNIQVGDPHEPKTVKNKAEKKEKHHPGYGEGGKFHNRKEENPLPDSEKLTFALVGNQNCGKTTLFNQLTGSKQHVGNFPGVTVDRKDGVIRGHENTLITDLPGIYSMSPYTSEEIVTREFVIKEKPKGIINIVDATNVERNLYLTMQLLELGFPMVVALNMMDELSQNGGSVLVNEMEAALGVPVIPISAAKGEGIDELVRHAIHVAKYQERPEENDFCKRNEGIHRGIHAVMHLIEDHAEKTEIPIRFAASKVMEGDVKILEQLKLTEKEQNLLDDIAAQTEEETGMDRAAAVAQMRFDYIEQVCKETVIKPRESKERIRSRRIDHFLTGKYTGIPAFIGIMGIVFWLTFNVIGAFLQGLLESGITALTEAADAAMQAAHVNSVIHSLVIDGVFNGVGGVLSFLPIIVTLFFFLSMLEDSGYMARVAFIMDKLLRKLGLSGRSIVPMLIGFGCTVPGVMASRTLPSERDRKMTILLTPFMSCTAKLPIYAFFTAAFFPKHGALVMIGLYLFGIIMGILMALIFKKTAFKGEAVPFVMELPNYRMPGAKNVLHLLWDKAKDFLQRAFTVIFIATILIWFLQNFDTGFNMVADSQDSILAMAAGVLAPIFIPVGFGDWRIVTALISGFMAKESVVSSLTVLFGSTQVLQGSLTTVGAASLLVFCLLYTPCVAAIASVKRELGGKWAMAMVIGQCVIAWIAAFAVYQIGMLF
;
A
#
# COMPACT_ATOMS: atom_id res chain seq x y z
N MET A 1 23.08 -26.54 -9.56
CA MET A 1 21.66 -26.85 -9.31
C MET A 1 20.85 -25.55 -9.31
N LYS A 2 19.52 -25.61 -9.42
CA LYS A 2 18.68 -24.44 -9.30
C LYS A 2 18.43 -24.08 -7.83
N LEU A 3 18.23 -22.80 -7.54
CA LEU A 3 17.95 -22.35 -6.17
C LEU A 3 16.64 -22.96 -5.62
N SER A 4 15.65 -23.20 -6.48
CA SER A 4 14.38 -23.87 -6.11
C SER A 4 14.55 -25.32 -5.64
N GLU A 5 15.64 -25.96 -5.98
CA GLU A 5 15.95 -27.36 -5.62
C GLU A 5 16.67 -27.46 -4.26
N LEU A 6 17.09 -26.32 -3.69
CA LEU A 6 17.82 -26.28 -2.42
C LEU A 6 16.87 -26.58 -1.26
N SER A 7 17.27 -27.50 -0.37
CA SER A 7 16.42 -27.90 0.76
C SER A 7 16.43 -26.85 1.88
N ILE A 8 15.36 -26.85 2.70
CA ILE A 8 15.23 -25.95 3.85
C ILE A 8 16.43 -26.12 4.79
N GLY A 9 17.03 -25.01 5.19
CA GLY A 9 18.19 -24.95 6.07
C GLY A 9 19.54 -25.12 5.37
N SER A 10 19.56 -25.48 4.09
CA SER A 10 20.78 -25.60 3.31
C SER A 10 21.23 -24.24 2.79
N THR A 11 22.54 -24.05 2.72
CA THR A 11 23.22 -22.88 2.17
C THR A 11 23.97 -23.26 0.89
N ALA A 12 23.92 -22.38 -0.12
CA ALA A 12 24.73 -22.57 -1.33
C ALA A 12 25.21 -21.20 -1.83
N THR A 13 26.25 -21.19 -2.64
CA THR A 13 26.78 -19.98 -3.27
C THR A 13 26.10 -19.76 -4.64
N ILE A 14 25.61 -18.57 -4.92
CA ILE A 14 25.03 -18.20 -6.22
C ILE A 14 26.15 -18.25 -7.27
N ARG A 15 25.92 -18.97 -8.36
CA ARG A 15 26.81 -19.04 -9.53
C ARG A 15 26.39 -18.08 -10.62
N GLU A 16 25.08 -17.97 -10.85
CA GLU A 16 24.53 -17.15 -11.93
C GLU A 16 23.10 -16.74 -11.59
N VAL A 17 22.73 -15.49 -11.92
CA VAL A 17 21.36 -14.98 -11.86
C VAL A 17 20.87 -14.77 -13.29
N GLY A 18 20.06 -15.71 -13.76
CA GLY A 18 19.45 -15.68 -15.09
C GLY A 18 18.24 -14.76 -15.16
N GLY A 19 17.57 -14.79 -16.32
CA GLY A 19 16.45 -13.92 -16.62
C GLY A 19 16.88 -12.64 -17.34
N GLN A 20 15.93 -11.76 -17.64
CA GLN A 20 16.16 -10.50 -18.37
C GLN A 20 15.26 -9.37 -17.84
N GLY A 21 15.63 -8.13 -18.14
CA GLY A 21 14.83 -6.94 -17.87
C GLY A 21 14.79 -6.53 -16.41
N ALA A 22 13.75 -5.75 -16.04
CA ALA A 22 13.65 -5.06 -14.75
C ALA A 22 13.61 -6.01 -13.55
N LEU A 23 13.05 -7.22 -13.69
CA LEU A 23 12.99 -8.20 -12.60
C LEU A 23 14.37 -8.72 -12.23
N ARG A 24 15.20 -9.08 -13.24
CA ARG A 24 16.57 -9.50 -13.02
C ARG A 24 17.37 -8.39 -12.35
N GLN A 25 17.25 -7.16 -12.85
CA GLN A 25 17.91 -6.01 -12.22
C GLN A 25 17.49 -5.86 -10.75
N HIS A 26 16.21 -6.04 -10.47
CA HIS A 26 15.72 -5.98 -9.10
C HIS A 26 16.32 -7.07 -8.20
N PHE A 27 16.54 -8.30 -8.70
CA PHE A 27 17.24 -9.34 -7.94
C PHE A 27 18.70 -8.96 -7.66
N LEU A 28 19.40 -8.38 -8.64
CA LEU A 28 20.76 -7.87 -8.46
C LEU A 28 20.79 -6.75 -7.42
N ASP A 29 19.87 -5.80 -7.49
CA ASP A 29 19.70 -4.69 -6.54
C ASP A 29 19.39 -5.18 -5.12
N MET A 30 18.75 -6.36 -5.01
CA MET A 30 18.46 -7.04 -3.75
C MET A 30 19.63 -7.91 -3.25
N GLY A 31 20.79 -7.90 -3.92
CA GLY A 31 21.99 -8.63 -3.51
C GLY A 31 22.00 -10.11 -3.88
N LEU A 32 21.10 -10.56 -4.75
CA LEU A 32 21.21 -11.86 -5.39
C LEU A 32 22.25 -11.73 -6.51
N ILE A 33 23.53 -11.85 -6.17
CA ILE A 33 24.67 -11.68 -7.09
C ILE A 33 25.57 -12.89 -7.04
N GLN A 34 26.39 -13.06 -8.06
CA GLN A 34 27.36 -14.17 -8.14
C GLN A 34 28.31 -14.14 -6.94
N GLY A 35 28.58 -15.29 -6.35
CA GLY A 35 29.45 -15.41 -5.18
C GLY A 35 28.76 -15.23 -3.82
N THR A 36 27.53 -14.72 -3.78
CA THR A 36 26.78 -14.54 -2.53
C THR A 36 26.28 -15.87 -1.97
N GLU A 37 26.41 -16.07 -0.65
CA GLU A 37 25.82 -17.20 0.05
C GLU A 37 24.32 -16.97 0.27
N VAL A 38 23.48 -17.93 -0.16
CA VAL A 38 22.04 -17.93 0.02
C VAL A 38 21.61 -19.15 0.81
N THR A 39 20.75 -18.95 1.82
CA THR A 39 20.20 -20.03 2.64
C THR A 39 18.69 -20.07 2.47
N VAL A 40 18.11 -21.24 2.20
CA VAL A 40 16.64 -21.42 2.19
C VAL A 40 16.14 -21.51 3.62
N VAL A 41 15.29 -20.56 4.03
CA VAL A 41 14.74 -20.47 5.40
C VAL A 41 13.50 -21.32 5.54
N LYS A 42 12.49 -21.08 4.68
CA LYS A 42 11.21 -21.79 4.67
C LYS A 42 10.47 -21.55 3.35
N TYR A 43 9.43 -22.34 3.14
CA TYR A 43 8.43 -22.10 2.10
C TYR A 43 7.13 -21.56 2.72
N ALA A 44 6.37 -20.77 1.96
CA ALA A 44 5.00 -20.42 2.35
C ALA A 44 4.14 -21.69 2.56
N PRO A 45 3.05 -21.63 3.33
CA PRO A 45 2.21 -22.80 3.64
C PRO A 45 1.77 -23.62 2.43
N MET A 46 1.61 -22.97 1.27
CA MET A 46 1.26 -23.62 0.01
C MET A 46 2.48 -24.07 -0.82
N GLY A 47 3.69 -23.97 -0.28
CA GLY A 47 4.94 -24.36 -0.93
C GLY A 47 5.53 -23.29 -1.84
N ASP A 48 4.95 -22.10 -1.97
CA ASP A 48 5.41 -20.99 -2.80
C ASP A 48 4.77 -19.70 -2.27
N PRO A 49 5.50 -18.59 -2.08
CA PRO A 49 6.92 -18.35 -2.36
C PRO A 49 7.90 -19.01 -1.37
N VAL A 50 9.20 -18.93 -1.70
CA VAL A 50 10.31 -19.35 -0.83
C VAL A 50 10.93 -18.15 -0.14
N GLU A 51 11.26 -18.29 1.14
CA GLU A 51 12.01 -17.31 1.92
C GLU A 51 13.48 -17.69 1.98
N LEU A 52 14.32 -16.76 1.59
CA LEU A 52 15.76 -16.88 1.49
C LEU A 52 16.43 -15.95 2.50
N ARG A 53 17.61 -16.32 2.97
CA ARG A 53 18.50 -15.43 3.73
C ARG A 53 19.72 -15.13 2.90
N ILE A 54 20.00 -13.82 2.70
CA ILE A 54 21.16 -13.27 2.02
C ILE A 54 21.65 -12.04 2.78
N HIS A 55 22.95 -11.75 2.79
CA HIS A 55 23.56 -10.58 3.44
C HIS A 55 22.99 -10.25 4.84
N GLY A 56 22.54 -11.28 5.58
CA GLY A 56 21.98 -11.09 6.92
C GLY A 56 20.50 -10.70 7.01
N TYR A 57 19.78 -10.50 5.92
CA TYR A 57 18.33 -10.24 5.89
C TYR A 57 17.54 -11.38 5.19
N GLU A 58 16.22 -11.34 5.30
CA GLU A 58 15.32 -12.37 4.76
C GLU A 58 14.52 -11.79 3.59
N LEU A 59 14.55 -12.50 2.45
CA LEU A 59 13.93 -12.11 1.20
C LEU A 59 13.01 -13.23 0.71
N SER A 60 11.80 -12.91 0.30
CA SER A 60 10.87 -13.89 -0.29
C SER A 60 10.78 -13.70 -1.80
N ILE A 61 10.98 -14.77 -2.55
CA ILE A 61 10.84 -14.81 -4.01
C ILE A 61 9.97 -16.01 -4.43
N ARG A 62 9.38 -15.95 -5.61
CA ARG A 62 8.62 -17.08 -6.17
C ARG A 62 9.53 -18.21 -6.60
N LEU A 63 9.04 -19.43 -6.57
CA LEU A 63 9.81 -20.59 -7.06
C LEU A 63 10.14 -20.49 -8.54
N GLU A 64 9.23 -19.97 -9.35
CA GLU A 64 9.45 -19.68 -10.76
C GLU A 64 10.65 -18.76 -11.00
N ASP A 65 10.81 -17.75 -10.12
CA ASP A 65 11.93 -16.80 -10.15
C ASP A 65 13.21 -17.47 -9.63
N ALA A 66 13.10 -18.29 -8.58
CA ALA A 66 14.21 -19.09 -8.04
C ALA A 66 14.75 -20.13 -9.05
N ASP A 67 13.93 -20.59 -9.98
CA ASP A 67 14.35 -21.48 -11.07
C ASP A 67 15.36 -20.84 -12.03
N ASN A 68 15.38 -19.51 -12.11
CA ASN A 68 16.31 -18.75 -12.94
C ASN A 68 17.67 -18.49 -12.25
N ILE A 69 17.82 -18.86 -10.97
CA ILE A 69 19.04 -18.64 -10.19
C ILE A 69 19.78 -19.97 -10.05
N GLN A 70 21.00 -20.01 -10.57
CA GLN A 70 21.88 -21.17 -10.44
C GLN A 70 22.75 -21.04 -9.19
N VAL A 71 22.82 -22.12 -8.40
CA VAL A 71 23.64 -22.20 -7.18
C VAL A 71 24.63 -23.38 -7.26
N GLY A 72 25.69 -23.27 -6.46
CA GLY A 72 26.68 -24.35 -6.29
C GLY A 72 26.13 -25.49 -5.45
N ASP A 73 27.05 -26.37 -5.02
CA ASP A 73 26.73 -27.48 -4.14
C ASP A 73 26.38 -26.99 -2.73
N PRO A 74 25.38 -27.61 -2.06
CA PRO A 74 25.01 -27.25 -0.70
C PRO A 74 26.20 -27.45 0.27
N HIS A 75 26.38 -26.48 1.16
CA HIS A 75 27.42 -26.54 2.20
C HIS A 75 26.86 -25.94 3.51
N GLU A 76 27.57 -26.18 4.62
CA GLU A 76 27.22 -25.53 5.88
C GLU A 76 27.59 -24.03 5.83
N PRO A 77 26.77 -23.15 6.41
CA PRO A 77 27.03 -21.71 6.42
C PRO A 77 28.38 -21.43 7.11
N LYS A 78 29.24 -20.66 6.44
CA LYS A 78 30.52 -20.22 7.04
C LYS A 78 30.23 -19.36 8.25
N THR A 79 30.48 -19.86 9.44
CA THR A 79 30.40 -19.08 10.67
C THR A 79 31.53 -18.04 10.65
N VAL A 80 31.19 -16.82 10.26
CA VAL A 80 32.13 -15.68 10.42
C VAL A 80 32.31 -15.44 11.91
N LYS A 81 33.38 -15.96 12.47
CA LYS A 81 33.82 -15.60 13.81
C LYS A 81 34.27 -14.15 13.77
N ASN A 82 33.39 -13.22 14.14
CA ASN A 82 33.78 -11.83 14.35
C ASN A 82 34.83 -11.76 15.48
N LYS A 83 36.07 -11.72 15.10
CA LYS A 83 37.18 -11.35 15.95
C LYS A 83 37.44 -9.86 15.75
N ALA A 84 36.75 -9.03 16.47
CA ALA A 84 37.23 -7.69 16.76
C ALA A 84 36.52 -7.14 18.00
N GLU A 85 37.17 -7.13 19.13
CA GLU A 85 36.91 -6.15 20.18
C GLU A 85 37.33 -4.78 19.61
N LYS A 86 36.40 -4.11 18.93
CA LYS A 86 36.59 -2.72 18.52
C LYS A 86 36.22 -1.84 19.70
N LYS A 87 37.13 -0.94 20.08
CA LYS A 87 36.83 0.09 21.08
C LYS A 87 35.78 1.03 20.52
N GLU A 88 34.72 1.31 21.31
CA GLU A 88 33.75 2.35 20.98
C GLU A 88 34.49 3.68 20.79
N LYS A 89 34.25 4.32 19.65
CA LYS A 89 34.66 5.69 19.40
C LYS A 89 33.42 6.57 19.47
N HIS A 90 33.57 7.74 20.07
CA HIS A 90 32.49 8.72 20.11
C HIS A 90 32.31 9.39 18.75
N HIS A 91 31.08 9.81 18.46
CA HIS A 91 30.74 10.64 17.30
C HIS A 91 31.64 11.91 17.30
N PRO A 92 32.15 12.37 16.14
CA PRO A 92 33.09 13.48 16.06
C PRO A 92 32.52 14.85 16.49
N GLY A 93 31.27 14.91 16.88
CA GLY A 93 30.57 16.16 17.16
C GLY A 93 29.83 16.68 15.93
N TYR A 94 29.68 17.98 15.81
CA TYR A 94 28.81 18.62 14.82
C TYR A 94 29.44 18.84 13.44
N GLY A 95 30.50 18.16 13.09
CA GLY A 95 31.13 18.27 11.77
C GLY A 95 31.87 19.60 11.49
N GLU A 96 31.92 20.53 12.43
CA GLU A 96 32.52 21.85 12.26
C GLU A 96 34.05 21.90 12.09
N GLY A 97 34.69 20.78 12.06
CA GLY A 97 36.14 20.62 11.85
C GLY A 97 36.49 19.43 11.02
N GLY A 98 35.46 18.78 10.43
CA GLY A 98 35.59 17.52 9.70
C GLY A 98 36.11 17.70 8.28
N LYS A 99 36.44 16.57 7.68
CA LYS A 99 36.91 16.44 6.29
C LYS A 99 35.87 16.86 5.24
N PHE A 100 34.60 17.03 5.65
CA PHE A 100 33.45 17.21 4.77
C PHE A 100 33.14 18.68 4.43
N HIS A 101 33.82 19.65 5.05
CA HIS A 101 33.63 21.08 4.81
C HIS A 101 34.84 21.68 4.10
N ASN A 102 34.73 21.86 2.80
CA ASN A 102 35.78 22.56 2.04
C ASN A 102 35.53 24.06 2.06
N ARG A 103 35.98 24.73 3.14
CA ARG A 103 35.80 26.18 3.37
C ARG A 103 36.29 27.09 2.23
N LYS A 104 37.12 26.60 1.34
CA LYS A 104 37.65 27.37 0.20
C LYS A 104 36.69 27.46 -0.98
N GLU A 105 35.70 26.61 -1.03
CA GLU A 105 34.70 26.54 -2.09
C GLU A 105 33.27 26.83 -1.60
N GLU A 106 33.12 27.34 -0.36
CA GLU A 106 31.84 27.67 0.23
C GLU A 106 31.17 28.81 -0.57
N ASN A 107 30.04 28.47 -1.20
CA ASN A 107 29.16 29.46 -1.84
C ASN A 107 27.74 29.29 -1.27
N PRO A 108 27.51 29.85 -0.04
CA PRO A 108 26.25 29.63 0.65
C PRO A 108 25.09 30.26 -0.10
N LEU A 109 23.98 29.51 -0.19
CA LEU A 109 22.74 30.01 -0.75
C LEU A 109 22.24 31.22 0.06
N PRO A 110 21.60 32.23 -0.60
CA PRO A 110 21.01 33.36 0.09
C PRO A 110 20.03 32.94 1.18
N ASP A 111 19.97 33.65 2.32
CA ASP A 111 19.04 33.35 3.41
C ASP A 111 17.55 33.43 3.00
N SER A 112 17.26 34.16 1.91
CA SER A 112 15.92 34.24 1.32
C SER A 112 15.52 33.00 0.48
N GLU A 113 16.49 32.18 0.08
CA GLU A 113 16.22 31.01 -0.74
C GLU A 113 15.64 29.87 0.11
N LYS A 114 14.52 29.30 -0.37
CA LYS A 114 13.86 28.21 0.31
C LYS A 114 14.68 26.92 0.18
N LEU A 115 15.03 26.32 1.31
CA LEU A 115 15.75 25.07 1.33
C LEU A 115 14.76 23.89 1.15
N THR A 116 14.91 23.15 0.05
CA THR A 116 14.07 22.00 -0.27
C THR A 116 14.81 20.70 0.05
N PHE A 117 14.12 19.79 0.74
CA PHE A 117 14.67 18.50 1.15
C PHE A 117 13.86 17.35 0.59
N ALA A 118 14.54 16.31 0.11
CA ALA A 118 13.95 15.01 -0.18
C ALA A 118 14.27 14.03 0.95
N LEU A 119 13.25 13.44 1.54
CA LEU A 119 13.39 12.37 2.53
C LEU A 119 13.33 11.03 1.82
N VAL A 120 14.45 10.33 1.74
CA VAL A 120 14.63 9.09 0.98
C VAL A 120 15.09 7.95 1.91
N GLY A 121 14.64 6.74 1.65
CA GLY A 121 15.08 5.56 2.40
C GLY A 121 14.29 4.32 2.05
N ASN A 122 14.76 3.17 2.52
CA ASN A 122 14.12 1.89 2.27
C ASN A 122 12.72 1.80 2.92
N GLN A 123 11.95 0.81 2.49
CA GLN A 123 10.71 0.48 3.19
C GLN A 123 11.03 0.07 4.64
N ASN A 124 10.19 0.47 5.58
CA ASN A 124 10.31 0.16 7.02
C ASN A 124 11.55 0.73 7.75
N CYS A 125 12.35 1.60 7.15
CA CYS A 125 13.49 2.27 7.82
C CYS A 125 13.08 3.35 8.84
N GLY A 126 11.79 3.63 9.00
CA GLY A 126 11.26 4.65 9.92
C GLY A 126 11.06 6.03 9.31
N LYS A 127 10.99 6.14 7.97
CA LYS A 127 10.87 7.38 7.20
C LYS A 127 9.67 8.24 7.62
N THR A 128 8.48 7.68 7.63
CA THR A 128 7.25 8.40 8.04
C THR A 128 7.30 8.85 9.50
N THR A 129 7.91 8.07 10.39
CA THR A 129 8.11 8.45 11.78
C THR A 129 9.01 9.66 11.88
N LEU A 130 10.14 9.67 11.15
CA LEU A 130 11.05 10.82 11.10
C LEU A 130 10.37 12.06 10.49
N PHE A 131 9.64 11.90 9.37
CA PHE A 131 8.90 12.99 8.75
C PHE A 131 7.92 13.66 9.73
N ASN A 132 7.17 12.86 10.49
CA ASN A 132 6.24 13.36 11.51
C ASN A 132 6.96 14.08 12.66
N GLN A 133 8.15 13.63 13.07
CA GLN A 133 8.98 14.31 14.06
C GLN A 133 9.48 15.66 13.53
N LEU A 134 9.93 15.71 12.29
CA LEU A 134 10.45 16.91 11.66
C LEU A 134 9.36 17.97 11.42
N THR A 135 8.18 17.59 10.95
CA THR A 135 7.15 18.52 10.47
C THR A 135 6.00 18.75 11.46
N GLY A 136 5.69 17.78 12.32
CA GLY A 136 4.55 17.85 13.23
C GLY A 136 3.20 17.87 12.49
N SER A 137 2.30 18.78 12.90
CA SER A 137 0.95 18.91 12.35
C SER A 137 0.87 19.75 11.05
N LYS A 138 1.94 20.41 10.66
CA LYS A 138 1.99 21.28 9.46
C LYS A 138 2.39 20.47 8.22
N GLN A 139 1.50 19.59 7.77
CA GLN A 139 1.72 18.73 6.60
C GLN A 139 0.67 19.03 5.53
N HIS A 140 1.10 18.95 4.27
CA HIS A 140 0.21 18.99 3.11
C HIS A 140 0.26 17.64 2.41
N VAL A 141 -0.91 17.03 2.19
CA VAL A 141 -1.03 15.71 1.55
C VAL A 141 -1.66 15.87 0.18
N GLY A 142 -1.02 15.35 -0.83
CA GLY A 142 -1.49 15.33 -2.22
C GLY A 142 -1.01 14.06 -2.93
N ASN A 143 -1.06 14.02 -4.24
CA ASN A 143 -0.45 12.95 -5.03
C ASN A 143 0.67 13.53 -5.89
N PHE A 144 1.66 12.71 -6.22
CA PHE A 144 2.66 13.08 -7.23
C PHE A 144 1.98 13.24 -8.59
N PRO A 145 2.41 14.20 -9.42
CA PRO A 145 1.81 14.46 -10.73
C PRO A 145 1.79 13.21 -11.62
N GLY A 146 0.62 12.90 -12.18
CA GLY A 146 0.45 11.79 -13.15
C GLY A 146 0.41 10.38 -12.56
N VAL A 147 0.56 10.23 -11.25
CA VAL A 147 0.52 8.93 -10.56
C VAL A 147 -0.34 9.01 -9.29
N THR A 148 -0.72 7.84 -8.77
CA THR A 148 -1.55 7.73 -7.56
C THR A 148 -0.74 7.46 -6.29
N VAL A 149 0.52 7.85 -6.32
CA VAL A 149 1.42 7.78 -5.16
C VAL A 149 1.23 9.03 -4.31
N ASP A 150 1.01 8.85 -3.01
CA ASP A 150 0.78 9.95 -2.08
C ASP A 150 2.06 10.80 -1.93
N ARG A 151 1.92 12.12 -2.02
CA ARG A 151 2.95 13.11 -1.76
C ARG A 151 2.64 13.81 -0.43
N LYS A 152 3.62 13.88 0.45
CA LYS A 152 3.52 14.60 1.71
C LYS A 152 4.63 15.64 1.78
N ASP A 153 4.22 16.88 1.87
CA ASP A 153 5.12 18.01 2.04
C ASP A 153 4.93 18.62 3.43
N GLY A 154 6.00 19.13 4.01
CA GLY A 154 5.95 19.78 5.32
C GLY A 154 7.08 20.79 5.50
N VAL A 155 6.94 21.65 6.52
CA VAL A 155 7.96 22.59 6.94
C VAL A 155 8.66 22.02 8.18
N ILE A 156 9.99 22.06 8.22
CA ILE A 156 10.75 21.60 9.38
C ILE A 156 10.47 22.54 10.56
N ARG A 157 10.15 21.98 11.72
CA ARG A 157 9.85 22.75 12.94
C ARG A 157 11.00 23.70 13.31
N GLY A 158 10.67 24.95 13.58
CA GLY A 158 11.67 25.98 13.90
C GLY A 158 12.42 26.58 12.70
N HIS A 159 12.14 26.09 11.46
CA HIS A 159 12.80 26.54 10.25
C HIS A 159 11.78 26.82 9.13
N GLU A 160 11.11 27.96 9.18
CA GLU A 160 10.01 28.31 8.27
C GLU A 160 10.42 28.38 6.79
N ASN A 161 11.69 28.67 6.50
CA ASN A 161 12.21 28.73 5.14
C ASN A 161 12.67 27.37 4.59
N THR A 162 12.04 26.28 5.04
CA THR A 162 12.33 24.91 4.58
C THR A 162 11.10 24.24 3.99
N LEU A 163 11.31 23.28 3.11
CA LEU A 163 10.30 22.38 2.60
C LEU A 163 10.88 20.97 2.54
N ILE A 164 10.28 20.03 3.25
CA ILE A 164 10.64 18.61 3.18
C ILE A 164 9.54 17.83 2.53
N THR A 165 9.90 16.98 1.55
CA THR A 165 8.99 16.06 0.86
C THR A 165 9.29 14.63 1.28
N ASP A 166 8.29 13.91 1.82
CA ASP A 166 8.37 12.48 2.11
C ASP A 166 8.20 11.70 0.81
N LEU A 167 9.26 11.03 0.35
CA LEU A 167 9.24 10.20 -0.85
C LEU A 167 8.86 8.76 -0.50
N PRO A 168 8.29 7.99 -1.43
CA PRO A 168 8.02 6.58 -1.23
C PRO A 168 9.24 5.79 -0.78
N GLY A 169 9.04 4.73 0.01
CA GLY A 169 10.12 3.82 0.40
C GLY A 169 10.55 2.96 -0.77
N ILE A 170 11.82 3.04 -1.13
CA ILE A 170 12.38 2.32 -2.27
C ILE A 170 13.64 1.56 -1.86
N TYR A 171 13.98 0.52 -2.61
CA TYR A 171 15.20 -0.25 -2.39
C TYR A 171 16.33 0.14 -3.33
N SER A 172 16.00 0.65 -4.50
CA SER A 172 16.96 1.12 -5.50
C SER A 172 16.37 2.24 -6.34
N MET A 173 17.19 2.92 -7.11
CA MET A 173 16.80 3.93 -8.10
C MET A 173 16.49 3.29 -9.49
N SER A 174 16.35 1.97 -9.57
CA SER A 174 15.98 1.26 -10.79
C SER A 174 14.47 1.34 -11.02
N PRO A 175 13.99 1.50 -12.27
CA PRO A 175 12.57 1.77 -12.57
C PRO A 175 11.73 0.49 -12.58
N TYR A 176 11.64 -0.20 -11.44
CA TYR A 176 10.90 -1.45 -11.30
C TYR A 176 9.46 -1.25 -10.81
N THR A 177 9.26 -0.40 -9.79
CA THR A 177 7.94 -0.05 -9.27
C THR A 177 7.59 1.40 -9.57
N SER A 178 6.29 1.77 -9.43
CA SER A 178 5.85 3.17 -9.55
C SER A 178 6.49 4.08 -8.51
N GLU A 179 6.76 3.55 -7.31
CA GLU A 179 7.39 4.26 -6.20
C GLU A 179 8.85 4.61 -6.51
N GLU A 180 9.61 3.68 -7.09
CA GLU A 180 10.99 3.89 -7.52
C GLU A 180 11.07 4.90 -8.67
N ILE A 181 10.14 4.81 -9.63
CA ILE A 181 10.05 5.76 -10.75
C ILE A 181 9.79 7.17 -10.22
N VAL A 182 8.80 7.32 -9.32
CA VAL A 182 8.41 8.62 -8.75
C VAL A 182 9.56 9.23 -7.95
N THR A 183 10.21 8.45 -7.08
CA THR A 183 11.32 8.93 -6.26
C THR A 183 12.49 9.36 -7.14
N ARG A 184 12.86 8.55 -8.13
CA ARG A 184 13.94 8.87 -9.08
C ARG A 184 13.64 10.13 -9.87
N GLU A 185 12.44 10.25 -10.45
CA GLU A 185 12.05 11.42 -11.22
C GLU A 185 12.00 12.68 -10.35
N PHE A 186 11.52 12.58 -9.11
CA PHE A 186 11.52 13.71 -8.19
C PHE A 186 12.95 14.20 -7.92
N VAL A 187 13.85 13.31 -7.53
CA VAL A 187 15.22 13.71 -7.17
C VAL A 187 15.96 14.31 -8.37
N ILE A 188 15.81 13.74 -9.57
CA ILE A 188 16.51 14.21 -10.78
C ILE A 188 15.93 15.52 -11.31
N LYS A 189 14.56 15.66 -11.35
CA LYS A 189 13.90 16.81 -11.97
C LYS A 189 13.76 18.00 -11.01
N GLU A 190 13.33 17.74 -9.76
CA GLU A 190 13.09 18.79 -8.78
C GLU A 190 14.40 19.29 -8.12
N LYS A 191 15.49 18.51 -8.21
CA LYS A 191 16.83 18.84 -7.71
C LYS A 191 16.78 19.45 -6.30
N PRO A 192 16.36 18.68 -5.29
CA PRO A 192 16.27 19.19 -3.93
C PRO A 192 17.61 19.74 -3.47
N LYS A 193 17.59 20.81 -2.68
CA LYS A 193 18.82 21.45 -2.15
C LYS A 193 19.56 20.56 -1.15
N GLY A 194 18.87 19.55 -0.59
CA GLY A 194 19.47 18.54 0.27
C GLY A 194 18.67 17.23 0.26
N ILE A 195 19.35 16.12 0.45
CA ILE A 195 18.75 14.80 0.62
C ILE A 195 18.97 14.35 2.06
N ILE A 196 17.91 13.93 2.74
CA ILE A 196 18.00 13.23 4.02
C ILE A 196 17.75 11.75 3.73
N ASN A 197 18.83 10.97 3.72
CA ASN A 197 18.76 9.54 3.47
C ASN A 197 18.66 8.78 4.80
N ILE A 198 17.57 8.02 5.00
CA ILE A 198 17.36 7.24 6.22
C ILE A 198 17.86 5.82 6.01
N VAL A 199 18.74 5.40 6.89
CA VAL A 199 19.37 4.07 6.93
C VAL A 199 18.96 3.37 8.22
N ASP A 200 18.43 2.15 8.14
CA ASP A 200 18.13 1.31 9.30
C ASP A 200 19.46 0.69 9.83
N ALA A 201 19.87 1.11 11.03
CA ALA A 201 21.08 0.62 11.69
C ALA A 201 21.05 -0.87 12.01
N THR A 202 19.88 -1.49 12.07
CA THR A 202 19.75 -2.95 12.28
C THR A 202 19.99 -3.76 11.01
N ASN A 203 19.93 -3.11 9.82
CA ASN A 203 20.08 -3.69 8.49
C ASN A 203 20.94 -2.81 7.57
N VAL A 204 22.09 -2.34 8.05
CA VAL A 204 22.94 -1.36 7.35
C VAL A 204 23.28 -1.80 5.94
N GLU A 205 23.80 -3.04 5.77
CA GLU A 205 24.22 -3.58 4.46
C GLU A 205 23.15 -3.44 3.39
N ARG A 206 21.92 -3.74 3.76
CA ARG A 206 20.77 -3.65 2.84
C ARG A 206 20.40 -2.21 2.47
N ASN A 207 20.47 -1.31 3.45
CA ASN A 207 20.06 0.08 3.26
C ASN A 207 21.11 0.88 2.50
N LEU A 208 22.40 0.55 2.66
CA LEU A 208 23.49 1.28 1.98
C LEU A 208 23.45 1.12 0.46
N TYR A 209 22.79 0.10 -0.11
CA TYR A 209 22.69 -0.03 -1.56
C TYR A 209 22.01 1.18 -2.22
N LEU A 210 20.89 1.63 -1.64
CA LEU A 210 20.23 2.87 -2.06
C LEU A 210 21.11 4.10 -1.80
N THR A 211 21.79 4.14 -0.65
CA THR A 211 22.73 5.21 -0.30
C THR A 211 23.81 5.38 -1.36
N MET A 212 24.40 4.27 -1.84
CA MET A 212 25.40 4.31 -2.90
C MET A 212 24.87 4.97 -4.19
N GLN A 213 23.66 4.63 -4.60
CA GLN A 213 23.04 5.21 -5.79
C GLN A 213 22.70 6.70 -5.60
N LEU A 214 22.35 7.13 -4.37
CA LEU A 214 22.14 8.53 -4.05
C LEU A 214 23.46 9.33 -4.06
N LEU A 215 24.56 8.73 -3.59
CA LEU A 215 25.91 9.33 -3.65
C LEU A 215 26.37 9.53 -5.10
N GLU A 216 26.05 8.60 -6.01
CA GLU A 216 26.35 8.72 -7.45
C GLU A 216 25.64 9.93 -8.10
N LEU A 217 24.52 10.40 -7.53
CA LEU A 217 23.84 11.61 -7.99
C LEU A 217 24.61 12.89 -7.65
N GLY A 218 25.47 12.88 -6.63
CA GLY A 218 26.29 14.02 -6.24
C GLY A 218 25.52 15.22 -5.68
N PHE A 219 24.29 15.01 -5.19
CA PHE A 219 23.51 16.04 -4.50
C PHE A 219 23.94 16.18 -3.04
N PRO A 220 23.81 17.40 -2.43
CA PRO A 220 24.01 17.57 -1.00
C PRO A 220 23.18 16.58 -0.19
N MET A 221 23.82 15.80 0.70
CA MET A 221 23.15 14.70 1.40
C MET A 221 23.65 14.52 2.82
N VAL A 222 22.75 14.11 3.71
CA VAL A 222 23.06 13.60 5.05
C VAL A 222 22.46 12.22 5.24
N VAL A 223 23.13 11.36 5.97
CA VAL A 223 22.63 10.02 6.33
C VAL A 223 22.09 10.07 7.75
N ALA A 224 20.81 9.79 7.90
CA ALA A 224 20.14 9.60 9.19
C ALA A 224 20.16 8.10 9.56
N LEU A 225 21.11 7.70 10.41
CA LEU A 225 21.26 6.32 10.87
C LEU A 225 20.26 6.04 11.97
N ASN A 226 19.10 5.48 11.60
CA ASN A 226 17.94 5.30 12.48
C ASN A 226 17.96 3.95 13.21
N MET A 227 17.12 3.81 14.25
CA MET A 227 17.00 2.61 15.08
C MET A 227 18.28 2.27 15.88
N MET A 228 19.07 3.26 16.20
CA MET A 228 20.28 3.09 17.02
C MET A 228 19.97 2.57 18.42
N ASP A 229 18.80 2.86 18.93
CA ASP A 229 18.32 2.33 20.21
C ASP A 229 18.07 0.82 20.15
N GLU A 230 17.51 0.30 19.04
CA GLU A 230 17.33 -1.14 18.85
C GLU A 230 18.68 -1.85 18.67
N LEU A 231 19.57 -1.28 17.88
CA LEU A 231 20.91 -1.83 17.67
C LEU A 231 21.69 -1.93 18.99
N SER A 232 21.70 -0.85 19.78
CA SER A 232 22.41 -0.78 21.06
C SER A 232 21.83 -1.75 22.10
N GLN A 233 20.49 -1.88 22.18
CA GLN A 233 19.84 -2.85 23.07
C GLN A 233 20.24 -4.30 22.77
N ASN A 234 20.58 -4.60 21.51
CA ASN A 234 21.03 -5.92 21.06
C ASN A 234 22.56 -6.11 21.16
N GLY A 235 23.29 -5.13 21.73
CA GLY A 235 24.73 -5.18 21.91
C GLY A 235 25.51 -4.95 20.61
N GLY A 236 24.88 -4.34 19.59
CA GLY A 236 25.53 -3.86 18.39
C GLY A 236 25.94 -2.39 18.51
N SER A 237 26.81 -1.92 17.63
CA SER A 237 27.24 -0.53 17.54
C SER A 237 27.67 -0.20 16.11
N VAL A 238 27.68 1.07 15.76
CA VAL A 238 28.25 1.59 14.51
C VAL A 238 29.32 2.61 14.85
N LEU A 239 30.48 2.49 14.23
CA LEU A 239 31.56 3.47 14.31
C LEU A 239 31.23 4.63 13.35
N VAL A 240 30.44 5.59 13.86
CA VAL A 240 29.84 6.66 13.05
C VAL A 240 30.90 7.47 12.31
N ASN A 241 32.01 7.86 12.97
CA ASN A 241 33.08 8.63 12.36
C ASN A 241 33.77 7.92 11.20
N GLU A 242 33.96 6.60 11.35
CA GLU A 242 34.57 5.78 10.31
C GLU A 242 33.61 5.59 9.14
N MET A 243 32.31 5.51 9.42
CA MET A 243 31.25 5.44 8.39
C MET A 243 31.14 6.77 7.64
N GLU A 244 31.20 7.92 8.32
CA GLU A 244 31.27 9.24 7.69
C GLU A 244 32.47 9.34 6.74
N ALA A 245 33.65 8.93 7.23
CA ALA A 245 34.87 8.96 6.41
C ALA A 245 34.80 8.03 5.19
N ALA A 246 34.11 6.88 5.30
CA ALA A 246 33.93 5.96 4.20
C ALA A 246 32.89 6.45 3.17
N LEU A 247 31.79 7.03 3.63
CA LEU A 247 30.70 7.47 2.74
C LEU A 247 30.91 8.90 2.19
N GLY A 248 31.80 9.68 2.80
CA GLY A 248 32.09 11.05 2.40
C GLY A 248 30.92 12.02 2.61
N VAL A 249 30.02 11.72 3.56
CA VAL A 249 28.85 12.55 3.94
C VAL A 249 28.59 12.44 5.43
N PRO A 250 27.99 13.45 6.07
CA PRO A 250 27.62 13.39 7.49
C PRO A 250 26.69 12.22 7.79
N VAL A 251 27.00 11.46 8.85
CA VAL A 251 26.19 10.34 9.34
C VAL A 251 25.72 10.65 10.76
N ILE A 252 24.44 10.83 10.95
CA ILE A 252 23.86 11.24 12.22
C ILE A 252 23.08 10.07 12.84
N PRO A 253 23.51 9.56 14.02
CA PRO A 253 22.81 8.52 14.72
C PRO A 253 21.52 9.06 15.35
N ILE A 254 20.38 8.43 15.03
CA ILE A 254 19.07 8.85 15.52
C ILE A 254 18.22 7.68 16.03
N SER A 255 17.22 8.03 16.84
CA SER A 255 16.05 7.20 17.09
C SER A 255 14.78 8.00 16.81
N ALA A 256 14.23 7.86 15.62
CA ALA A 256 13.01 8.57 15.23
C ALA A 256 11.82 8.24 16.12
N ALA A 257 11.72 7.02 16.65
CA ALA A 257 10.66 6.61 17.55
C ALA A 257 10.71 7.32 18.92
N LYS A 258 11.94 7.61 19.43
CA LYS A 258 12.16 8.30 20.71
C LYS A 258 12.37 9.80 20.54
N GLY A 259 12.63 10.30 19.33
CA GLY A 259 12.96 11.68 19.05
C GLY A 259 14.41 12.03 19.41
N GLU A 260 15.29 11.05 19.54
CA GLU A 260 16.72 11.26 19.86
C GLU A 260 17.52 11.59 18.59
N GLY A 261 18.46 12.55 18.66
CA GLY A 261 19.35 12.95 17.55
C GLY A 261 18.69 13.78 16.44
N ILE A 262 17.41 14.15 16.57
CA ILE A 262 16.66 14.86 15.52
C ILE A 262 17.18 16.28 15.31
N ASP A 263 17.44 17.02 16.39
CA ASP A 263 17.94 18.41 16.31
C ASP A 263 19.34 18.47 15.66
N GLU A 264 20.18 17.47 15.95
CA GLU A 264 21.49 17.32 15.31
C GLU A 264 21.36 17.03 13.82
N LEU A 265 20.48 16.11 13.43
CA LEU A 265 20.17 15.82 12.04
C LEU A 265 19.70 17.07 11.28
N VAL A 266 18.79 17.86 11.88
CA VAL A 266 18.27 19.08 11.25
C VAL A 266 19.39 20.12 11.05
N ARG A 267 20.28 20.30 12.03
CA ARG A 267 21.41 21.25 11.90
C ARG A 267 22.33 20.85 10.75
N HIS A 268 22.73 19.58 10.67
CA HIS A 268 23.57 19.08 9.58
C HIS A 268 22.87 19.17 8.23
N ALA A 269 21.59 18.79 8.14
CA ALA A 269 20.83 18.87 6.89
C ALA A 269 20.74 20.31 6.37
N ILE A 270 20.43 21.28 7.24
CA ILE A 270 20.37 22.69 6.86
C ILE A 270 21.76 23.22 6.45
N HIS A 271 22.81 22.85 7.17
CA HIS A 271 24.17 23.26 6.85
C HIS A 271 24.58 22.76 5.47
N VAL A 272 24.48 21.46 5.22
CA VAL A 272 24.82 20.82 3.94
C VAL A 272 24.01 21.41 2.78
N ALA A 273 22.71 21.64 2.98
CA ALA A 273 21.85 22.26 1.97
C ALA A 273 22.17 23.74 1.73
N LYS A 274 22.48 24.50 2.78
CA LYS A 274 22.82 25.94 2.66
C LYS A 274 24.13 26.14 1.93
N TYR A 275 25.15 25.35 2.25
CA TYR A 275 26.49 25.46 1.66
C TYR A 275 26.66 24.61 0.40
N GLN A 276 25.63 23.89 -0.02
CA GLN A 276 25.63 22.99 -1.20
C GLN A 276 26.80 22.01 -1.18
N GLU A 277 27.07 21.42 -0.02
CA GLU A 277 28.16 20.46 0.17
C GLU A 277 27.84 19.14 -0.51
N ARG A 278 28.70 18.74 -1.43
CA ARG A 278 28.54 17.50 -2.20
C ARG A 278 29.32 16.37 -1.55
N PRO A 279 28.90 15.10 -1.75
CA PRO A 279 29.65 13.94 -1.29
C PRO A 279 31.09 13.97 -1.80
N GLU A 280 32.06 13.76 -0.91
CA GLU A 280 33.49 13.69 -1.29
C GLU A 280 33.82 12.39 -2.03
N GLU A 281 33.17 11.29 -1.67
CA GLU A 281 33.38 9.99 -2.27
C GLU A 281 32.15 9.59 -3.10
N ASN A 282 32.31 9.50 -4.40
CA ASN A 282 31.29 9.01 -5.35
C ASN A 282 31.86 7.98 -6.32
N ASP A 283 33.16 7.65 -6.21
CA ASP A 283 33.85 6.69 -7.08
C ASP A 283 34.17 5.40 -6.32
N PHE A 284 33.21 4.48 -6.31
CA PHE A 284 33.28 3.20 -5.60
C PHE A 284 33.98 2.10 -6.41
N CYS A 285 34.33 2.37 -7.65
CA CYS A 285 34.88 1.37 -8.59
C CYS A 285 36.42 1.22 -8.54
N LYS A 286 37.13 2.06 -7.78
CA LYS A 286 38.60 2.11 -7.73
C LYS A 286 39.31 0.76 -7.51
N ARG A 287 38.63 -0.23 -6.96
CA ARG A 287 39.21 -1.56 -6.65
C ARG A 287 38.98 -2.59 -7.74
N ASN A 288 38.02 -2.37 -8.65
CA ASN A 288 37.74 -3.25 -9.78
C ASN A 288 38.16 -2.54 -11.06
N GLU A 289 39.35 -2.79 -11.53
CA GLU A 289 39.92 -2.09 -12.68
C GLU A 289 39.08 -2.22 -13.95
N GLY A 290 38.45 -3.36 -14.22
CA GLY A 290 37.60 -3.59 -15.39
C GLY A 290 36.35 -2.72 -15.36
N ILE A 291 35.61 -2.71 -14.24
CA ILE A 291 34.41 -1.87 -14.08
C ILE A 291 34.79 -0.39 -14.04
N HIS A 292 35.90 -0.03 -13.39
CA HIS A 292 36.38 1.34 -13.33
C HIS A 292 36.61 1.90 -14.74
N ARG A 293 37.37 1.17 -15.58
CA ARG A 293 37.59 1.57 -16.96
C ARG A 293 36.27 1.68 -17.76
N GLY A 294 35.39 0.69 -17.60
CA GLY A 294 34.09 0.67 -18.30
C GLY A 294 33.21 1.87 -17.94
N ILE A 295 33.01 2.15 -16.66
CA ILE A 295 32.17 3.28 -16.22
C ILE A 295 32.81 4.61 -16.64
N HIS A 296 34.14 4.79 -16.51
CA HIS A 296 34.78 6.03 -16.94
C HIS A 296 34.76 6.21 -18.46
N ALA A 297 34.91 5.15 -19.25
CA ALA A 297 34.74 5.21 -20.71
C ALA A 297 33.32 5.63 -21.10
N VAL A 298 32.30 5.07 -20.42
CA VAL A 298 30.90 5.48 -20.63
C VAL A 298 30.66 6.93 -20.19
N MET A 299 31.24 7.38 -19.05
CA MET A 299 31.15 8.81 -18.66
C MET A 299 31.63 9.74 -19.76
N HIS A 300 32.80 9.46 -20.35
CA HIS A 300 33.31 10.29 -21.46
C HIS A 300 32.40 10.21 -22.70
N LEU A 301 31.87 9.02 -22.99
CA LEU A 301 30.98 8.83 -24.15
C LEU A 301 29.69 9.64 -24.05
N ILE A 302 29.09 9.73 -22.83
CA ILE A 302 27.77 10.35 -22.62
C ILE A 302 27.83 11.77 -22.07
N GLU A 303 29.01 12.37 -21.90
CA GLU A 303 29.20 13.67 -21.22
C GLU A 303 28.30 14.78 -21.80
N ASP A 304 28.38 15.01 -23.12
CA ASP A 304 27.55 16.02 -23.79
C ASP A 304 26.02 15.74 -23.69
N HIS A 305 25.62 14.48 -23.65
CA HIS A 305 24.23 14.06 -23.55
C HIS A 305 23.70 14.21 -22.11
N ALA A 306 24.53 13.88 -21.13
CA ALA A 306 24.22 14.01 -19.71
C ALA A 306 24.07 15.48 -19.32
N GLU A 307 24.95 16.38 -19.82
CA GLU A 307 24.81 17.83 -19.60
C GLU A 307 23.53 18.38 -20.22
N LYS A 308 23.18 18.01 -21.45
CA LYS A 308 21.94 18.47 -22.12
C LYS A 308 20.67 18.01 -21.41
N THR A 309 20.71 16.83 -20.79
CA THR A 309 19.56 16.25 -20.05
C THR A 309 19.58 16.60 -18.57
N GLU A 310 20.62 17.29 -18.12
CA GLU A 310 20.85 17.67 -16.72
C GLU A 310 20.85 16.48 -15.73
N ILE A 311 21.22 15.29 -16.22
CA ILE A 311 21.35 14.08 -15.38
C ILE A 311 22.80 14.00 -14.89
N PRO A 312 23.04 13.77 -13.59
CA PRO A 312 24.41 13.62 -13.08
C PRO A 312 25.16 12.49 -13.81
N ILE A 313 26.34 12.84 -14.37
CA ILE A 313 27.07 11.99 -15.32
C ILE A 313 27.45 10.62 -14.72
N ARG A 314 27.89 10.59 -13.46
CA ARG A 314 28.25 9.34 -12.78
C ARG A 314 27.07 8.40 -12.63
N PHE A 315 25.92 8.93 -12.20
CA PHE A 315 24.67 8.17 -12.10
C PHE A 315 24.20 7.69 -13.48
N ALA A 316 24.25 8.58 -14.50
CA ALA A 316 23.88 8.21 -15.85
C ALA A 316 24.76 7.07 -16.40
N ALA A 317 26.09 7.13 -16.22
CA ALA A 317 27.01 6.11 -16.67
C ALA A 317 26.80 4.75 -15.99
N SER A 318 26.63 4.75 -14.65
CA SER A 318 26.29 3.53 -13.92
C SER A 318 24.98 2.90 -14.40
N LYS A 319 23.93 3.72 -14.64
CA LYS A 319 22.63 3.25 -15.13
C LYS A 319 22.66 2.79 -16.59
N VAL A 320 23.47 3.41 -17.42
CA VAL A 320 23.71 2.97 -18.80
C VAL A 320 24.42 1.61 -18.83
N MET A 321 25.42 1.41 -17.96
CA MET A 321 26.07 0.11 -17.78
C MET A 321 25.13 -0.96 -17.27
N GLU A 322 24.18 -0.62 -16.37
CA GLU A 322 23.12 -1.53 -15.94
C GLU A 322 22.08 -1.83 -17.05
N GLY A 323 22.11 -1.11 -18.18
CA GLY A 323 21.14 -1.27 -19.27
C GLY A 323 19.77 -0.63 -18.98
N ASP A 324 19.73 0.45 -18.21
CA ASP A 324 18.50 1.20 -17.90
C ASP A 324 17.92 1.87 -19.15
N VAL A 325 16.86 1.26 -19.69
CA VAL A 325 16.21 1.71 -20.93
C VAL A 325 15.73 3.17 -20.84
N LYS A 326 15.22 3.60 -19.67
CA LYS A 326 14.71 4.98 -19.50
C LYS A 326 15.81 6.02 -19.57
N ILE A 327 16.99 5.73 -19.01
CA ILE A 327 18.15 6.63 -19.13
C ILE A 327 18.65 6.64 -20.57
N LEU A 328 18.76 5.48 -21.22
CA LEU A 328 19.17 5.39 -22.61
C LEU A 328 18.24 6.18 -23.55
N GLU A 329 16.92 6.08 -23.36
CA GLU A 329 15.92 6.86 -24.11
C GLU A 329 16.05 8.38 -23.88
N GLN A 330 16.41 8.81 -22.66
CA GLN A 330 16.59 10.22 -22.32
C GLN A 330 17.88 10.79 -22.93
N LEU A 331 18.96 10.04 -22.91
CA LEU A 331 20.26 10.45 -23.46
C LEU A 331 20.23 10.57 -24.98
N LYS A 332 19.38 9.81 -25.67
CA LYS A 332 19.24 9.83 -27.15
C LYS A 332 20.56 9.67 -27.88
N LEU A 333 21.32 8.65 -27.53
CA LEU A 333 22.60 8.32 -28.17
C LEU A 333 22.42 8.06 -29.68
N THR A 334 23.40 8.43 -30.47
CA THR A 334 23.45 8.11 -31.89
C THR A 334 23.76 6.62 -32.09
N GLU A 335 23.48 6.06 -33.27
CA GLU A 335 23.77 4.65 -33.58
C GLU A 335 25.28 4.31 -33.41
N LYS A 336 26.17 5.25 -33.72
CA LYS A 336 27.61 5.05 -33.51
C LYS A 336 28.01 4.99 -32.03
N GLU A 337 27.42 5.88 -31.23
CA GLU A 337 27.64 5.91 -29.79
C GLU A 337 27.03 4.67 -29.10
N GLN A 338 25.89 4.18 -29.59
CA GLN A 338 25.28 2.95 -29.09
C GLN A 338 26.20 1.73 -29.38
N ASN A 339 26.77 1.62 -30.62
CA ASN A 339 27.71 0.56 -30.97
C ASN A 339 28.97 0.63 -30.07
N LEU A 340 29.49 1.83 -29.81
CA LEU A 340 30.65 2.01 -28.94
C LEU A 340 30.35 1.65 -27.50
N LEU A 341 29.13 1.98 -27.03
CA LEU A 341 28.67 1.55 -25.71
C LEU A 341 28.61 0.03 -25.60
N ASP A 342 28.12 -0.66 -26.61
CA ASP A 342 28.05 -2.12 -26.63
C ASP A 342 29.45 -2.74 -26.65
N ASP A 343 30.43 -2.13 -27.36
CA ASP A 343 31.85 -2.56 -27.32
C ASP A 343 32.47 -2.38 -25.93
N ILE A 344 32.23 -1.22 -25.29
CA ILE A 344 32.69 -0.96 -23.90
C ILE A 344 32.09 -1.99 -22.93
N ALA A 345 30.80 -2.27 -23.08
CA ALA A 345 30.10 -3.24 -22.27
C ALA A 345 30.69 -4.66 -22.45
N ALA A 346 30.89 -5.10 -23.70
CA ALA A 346 31.47 -6.39 -24.01
C ALA A 346 32.91 -6.54 -23.45
N GLN A 347 33.73 -5.50 -23.55
CA GLN A 347 35.07 -5.49 -22.97
C GLN A 347 35.00 -5.60 -21.43
N THR A 348 34.07 -4.86 -20.79
CA THR A 348 33.89 -4.93 -19.32
C THR A 348 33.44 -6.32 -18.87
N GLU A 349 32.56 -6.97 -19.65
CA GLU A 349 32.08 -8.33 -19.38
C GLU A 349 33.22 -9.36 -19.53
N GLU A 350 34.07 -9.22 -20.54
CA GLU A 350 35.27 -10.09 -20.74
C GLU A 350 36.26 -9.93 -19.57
N GLU A 351 36.55 -8.70 -19.16
CA GLU A 351 37.49 -8.40 -18.09
C GLU A 351 37.00 -8.84 -16.71
N THR A 352 35.71 -8.74 -16.45
CA THR A 352 35.10 -9.09 -15.13
C THR A 352 34.63 -10.53 -15.05
N GLY A 353 34.41 -11.19 -16.20
CA GLY A 353 33.79 -12.52 -16.27
C GLY A 353 32.31 -12.54 -15.85
N MET A 354 31.66 -11.38 -15.80
CA MET A 354 30.26 -11.19 -15.42
C MET A 354 29.56 -10.28 -16.43
N ASP A 355 28.25 -10.42 -16.58
CA ASP A 355 27.51 -9.43 -17.34
C ASP A 355 27.58 -8.04 -16.70
N ARG A 356 27.44 -7.00 -17.51
CA ARG A 356 27.62 -5.60 -17.10
C ARG A 356 26.76 -5.17 -15.90
N ALA A 357 25.49 -5.62 -15.83
CA ALA A 357 24.59 -5.26 -14.73
C ALA A 357 24.98 -5.94 -13.42
N ALA A 358 25.36 -7.23 -13.48
CA ALA A 358 25.86 -7.98 -12.33
C ALA A 358 27.20 -7.40 -11.84
N ALA A 359 28.07 -6.97 -12.75
CA ALA A 359 29.35 -6.37 -12.41
C ALA A 359 29.20 -5.05 -11.63
N VAL A 360 28.27 -4.18 -12.07
CA VAL A 360 27.96 -2.92 -11.36
C VAL A 360 27.34 -3.19 -9.99
N ALA A 361 26.43 -4.15 -9.89
CA ALA A 361 25.82 -4.54 -8.61
C ALA A 361 26.90 -5.10 -7.66
N GLN A 362 27.78 -5.99 -8.15
CA GLN A 362 28.89 -6.56 -7.37
C GLN A 362 29.82 -5.47 -6.84
N MET A 363 30.19 -4.51 -7.67
CA MET A 363 31.02 -3.37 -7.26
C MET A 363 30.44 -2.63 -6.04
N ARG A 364 29.13 -2.34 -6.06
CA ARG A 364 28.46 -1.67 -4.93
C ARG A 364 28.42 -2.55 -3.68
N PHE A 365 28.11 -3.83 -3.83
CA PHE A 365 28.05 -4.74 -2.68
C PHE A 365 29.45 -5.00 -2.07
N ASP A 366 30.48 -5.11 -2.88
CA ASP A 366 31.87 -5.25 -2.40
C ASP A 366 32.27 -4.02 -1.55
N TYR A 367 31.91 -2.82 -1.99
CA TYR A 367 32.16 -1.61 -1.23
C TYR A 367 31.34 -1.56 0.07
N ILE A 368 30.05 -1.91 0.00
CA ILE A 368 29.16 -1.97 1.17
C ILE A 368 29.69 -2.98 2.19
N GLU A 369 30.09 -4.17 1.75
CA GLU A 369 30.63 -5.20 2.62
C GLU A 369 31.87 -4.69 3.35
N GLN A 370 32.75 -3.99 2.65
CA GLN A 370 33.92 -3.38 3.26
C GLN A 370 33.55 -2.32 4.30
N VAL A 371 32.70 -1.34 3.95
CA VAL A 371 32.24 -0.31 4.88
C VAL A 371 31.64 -0.94 6.12
N CYS A 372 30.74 -1.91 5.94
CA CYS A 372 30.11 -2.60 7.06
C CYS A 372 31.09 -3.41 7.91
N LYS A 373 32.08 -4.06 7.30
CA LYS A 373 33.10 -4.80 8.01
C LYS A 373 34.00 -3.91 8.87
N GLU A 374 34.29 -2.71 8.41
CA GLU A 374 35.11 -1.74 9.11
C GLU A 374 34.34 -0.95 10.18
N THR A 375 33.04 -0.66 9.94
CA THR A 375 32.28 0.30 10.74
C THR A 375 31.16 -0.31 11.59
N VAL A 376 30.62 -1.49 11.23
CA VAL A 376 29.49 -2.09 11.91
C VAL A 376 29.93 -3.21 12.84
N ILE A 377 29.64 -3.07 14.12
CA ILE A 377 29.78 -4.14 15.12
C ILE A 377 28.43 -4.87 15.17
N LYS A 378 28.35 -6.02 14.47
CA LYS A 378 27.11 -6.79 14.42
C LYS A 378 26.78 -7.34 15.81
N PRO A 379 25.52 -7.16 16.28
CA PRO A 379 25.06 -7.78 17.51
C PRO A 379 25.02 -9.31 17.33
N ARG A 380 24.98 -10.03 18.45
CA ARG A 380 24.46 -11.40 18.45
C ARG A 380 23.02 -11.35 17.93
N GLU A 381 22.51 -12.46 17.36
CA GLU A 381 21.14 -12.48 16.78
C GLU A 381 20.16 -11.66 17.65
N SER A 382 19.46 -10.68 17.03
CA SER A 382 18.61 -9.78 17.78
C SER A 382 17.47 -10.54 18.44
N LYS A 383 17.11 -10.16 19.66
CA LYS A 383 15.98 -10.78 20.41
C LYS A 383 14.69 -10.67 19.63
N GLU A 384 14.51 -9.57 18.91
CA GLU A 384 13.36 -9.29 18.04
C GLU A 384 13.28 -10.31 16.90
N ARG A 385 14.40 -10.63 16.28
CA ARG A 385 14.48 -11.62 15.19
C ARG A 385 14.17 -13.03 15.69
N ILE A 386 14.74 -13.41 16.83
CA ILE A 386 14.43 -14.71 17.46
C ILE A 386 12.94 -14.80 17.80
N ARG A 387 12.35 -13.72 18.36
CA ARG A 387 10.92 -13.64 18.66
C ARG A 387 10.09 -13.75 17.38
N SER A 388 10.45 -13.00 16.34
CA SER A 388 9.75 -13.01 15.05
C SER A 388 9.75 -14.41 14.42
N ARG A 389 10.88 -15.13 14.43
CA ARG A 389 10.95 -16.51 13.94
C ARG A 389 10.05 -17.46 14.73
N ARG A 390 9.97 -17.32 16.08
CA ARG A 390 9.06 -18.16 16.88
C ARG A 390 7.59 -17.89 16.52
N ILE A 391 7.22 -16.64 16.37
CA ILE A 391 5.87 -16.24 15.96
C ILE A 391 5.59 -16.76 14.55
N ASP A 392 6.51 -16.57 13.61
CA ASP A 392 6.39 -17.01 12.24
C ASP A 392 6.27 -18.53 12.09
N HIS A 393 6.94 -19.32 12.98
CA HIS A 393 6.79 -20.77 12.99
C HIS A 393 5.31 -21.21 13.14
N PHE A 394 4.53 -20.46 13.90
CA PHE A 394 3.09 -20.70 14.07
C PHE A 394 2.26 -19.99 12.99
N LEU A 395 2.48 -18.67 12.79
CA LEU A 395 1.63 -17.86 11.92
C LEU A 395 1.84 -18.11 10.42
N THR A 396 3.00 -18.61 10.01
CA THR A 396 3.31 -18.96 8.61
C THR A 396 3.60 -20.45 8.43
N GLY A 397 3.31 -21.27 9.43
CA GLY A 397 3.51 -22.72 9.38
C GLY A 397 2.61 -23.39 8.33
N LYS A 398 3.08 -24.51 7.75
CA LYS A 398 2.42 -25.23 6.64
C LYS A 398 0.95 -25.57 6.92
N TYR A 399 0.60 -25.96 8.15
CA TYR A 399 -0.75 -26.37 8.53
C TYR A 399 -1.46 -25.33 9.42
N THR A 400 -0.70 -24.45 10.08
CA THR A 400 -1.22 -23.48 11.05
C THR A 400 -1.46 -22.11 10.43
N GLY A 401 -0.76 -21.74 9.34
CA GLY A 401 -0.78 -20.40 8.78
C GLY A 401 -2.18 -19.96 8.32
N ILE A 402 -2.90 -20.78 7.54
CA ILE A 402 -4.25 -20.44 7.06
C ILE A 402 -5.27 -20.43 8.20
N PRO A 403 -5.34 -21.46 9.09
CA PRO A 403 -6.23 -21.41 10.24
C PRO A 403 -5.96 -20.24 11.18
N ALA A 404 -4.69 -19.92 11.45
CA ALA A 404 -4.32 -18.76 12.28
C ALA A 404 -4.80 -17.45 11.64
N PHE A 405 -4.61 -17.31 10.33
CA PHE A 405 -5.10 -16.16 9.57
C PHE A 405 -6.63 -16.00 9.67
N ILE A 406 -7.39 -17.08 9.45
CA ILE A 406 -8.85 -17.05 9.57
C ILE A 406 -9.26 -16.71 11.01
N GLY A 407 -8.57 -17.27 12.02
CA GLY A 407 -8.83 -17.02 13.43
C GLY A 407 -8.58 -15.54 13.81
N ILE A 408 -7.44 -14.97 13.43
CA ILE A 408 -7.10 -13.57 13.71
C ILE A 408 -8.10 -12.63 13.05
N MET A 409 -8.40 -12.84 11.75
CA MET A 409 -9.38 -12.01 11.04
C MET A 409 -10.78 -12.18 11.60
N GLY A 410 -11.17 -13.40 11.99
CA GLY A 410 -12.43 -13.66 12.68
C GLY A 410 -12.55 -12.90 14.01
N ILE A 411 -11.50 -12.88 14.82
CA ILE A 411 -11.45 -12.12 16.08
C ILE A 411 -11.55 -10.61 15.80
N VAL A 412 -10.80 -10.09 14.84
CA VAL A 412 -10.84 -8.67 14.45
C VAL A 412 -12.26 -8.27 14.03
N PHE A 413 -12.89 -9.05 13.17
CA PHE A 413 -14.25 -8.76 12.72
C PHE A 413 -15.27 -8.90 13.85
N TRP A 414 -15.14 -9.93 14.70
CA TRP A 414 -16.03 -10.11 15.84
C TRP A 414 -15.94 -8.95 16.84
N LEU A 415 -14.72 -8.52 17.19
CA LEU A 415 -14.52 -7.35 18.07
C LEU A 415 -15.06 -6.06 17.44
N THR A 416 -14.84 -5.87 16.14
CA THR A 416 -15.29 -4.68 15.42
C THR A 416 -16.81 -4.60 15.32
N PHE A 417 -17.49 -5.70 14.92
CA PHE A 417 -18.89 -5.65 14.57
C PHE A 417 -19.84 -6.07 15.70
N ASN A 418 -19.37 -6.84 16.69
CA ASN A 418 -20.25 -7.34 17.75
C ASN A 418 -19.92 -6.82 19.15
N VAL A 419 -18.70 -6.31 19.36
CA VAL A 419 -18.29 -5.88 20.72
C VAL A 419 -18.03 -4.38 20.75
N ILE A 420 -16.85 -3.94 20.31
CA ILE A 420 -16.39 -2.55 20.48
C ILE A 420 -17.15 -1.62 19.52
N GLY A 421 -17.16 -1.95 18.24
CA GLY A 421 -17.80 -1.11 17.23
C GLY A 421 -19.31 -1.03 17.41
N ALA A 422 -19.99 -2.15 17.73
CA ALA A 422 -21.43 -2.16 18.00
C ALA A 422 -21.79 -1.35 19.25
N PHE A 423 -21.01 -1.47 20.34
CA PHE A 423 -21.22 -0.67 21.55
C PHE A 423 -21.09 0.84 21.27
N LEU A 424 -20.02 1.24 20.60
CA LEU A 424 -19.78 2.65 20.27
C LEU A 424 -20.80 3.18 19.25
N GLN A 425 -21.23 2.33 18.29
CA GLN A 425 -22.31 2.67 17.36
C GLN A 425 -23.63 2.94 18.12
N GLY A 426 -24.05 2.04 19.00
CA GLY A 426 -25.26 2.20 19.78
C GLY A 426 -25.26 3.48 20.64
N LEU A 427 -24.10 3.83 21.20
CA LEU A 427 -23.94 5.08 21.95
C LEU A 427 -24.11 6.31 21.06
N LEU A 428 -23.50 6.31 19.87
CA LEU A 428 -23.61 7.42 18.92
C LEU A 428 -25.04 7.51 18.35
N GLU A 429 -25.66 6.39 18.01
CA GLU A 429 -27.03 6.29 17.53
C GLU A 429 -28.04 6.83 18.54
N SER A 430 -27.88 6.47 19.83
CA SER A 430 -28.70 7.06 20.91
C SER A 430 -28.54 8.58 21.01
N GLY A 431 -27.32 9.09 20.82
CA GLY A 431 -27.04 10.53 20.79
C GLY A 431 -27.70 11.22 19.58
N ILE A 432 -27.61 10.62 18.40
CA ILE A 432 -28.27 11.14 17.17
C ILE A 432 -29.78 11.14 17.32
N THR A 433 -30.36 10.05 17.85
CA THR A 433 -31.80 9.94 18.10
C THR A 433 -32.28 11.01 19.06
N ALA A 434 -31.60 11.22 20.19
CA ALA A 434 -31.93 12.27 21.15
C ALA A 434 -31.85 13.68 20.52
N LEU A 435 -30.86 13.93 19.67
CA LEU A 435 -30.77 15.20 18.91
C LEU A 435 -31.90 15.36 17.90
N THR A 436 -32.28 14.29 17.21
CA THR A 436 -33.39 14.27 16.26
C THR A 436 -34.72 14.55 16.96
N GLU A 437 -35.01 13.89 18.09
CA GLU A 437 -36.18 14.09 18.90
C GLU A 437 -36.26 15.53 19.45
N ALA A 438 -35.12 16.07 19.92
CA ALA A 438 -35.05 17.44 20.40
C ALA A 438 -35.31 18.46 19.27
N ALA A 439 -34.75 18.21 18.09
CA ALA A 439 -34.98 19.03 16.90
C ALA A 439 -36.47 18.97 16.43
N ASP A 440 -37.03 17.76 16.42
CA ASP A 440 -38.44 17.52 16.07
C ASP A 440 -39.36 18.27 17.02
N ALA A 441 -39.18 18.12 18.33
CA ALA A 441 -39.98 18.86 19.34
C ALA A 441 -39.83 20.39 19.21
N ALA A 442 -38.63 20.89 18.96
CA ALA A 442 -38.38 22.31 18.78
C ALA A 442 -39.08 22.86 17.51
N MET A 443 -39.06 22.14 16.39
CA MET A 443 -39.69 22.52 15.14
C MET A 443 -41.22 22.44 15.21
N GLN A 444 -41.77 21.46 15.91
CA GLN A 444 -43.21 21.37 16.20
C GLN A 444 -43.67 22.54 17.06
N ALA A 445 -42.93 22.88 18.12
CA ALA A 445 -43.21 24.02 18.99
C ALA A 445 -43.14 25.36 18.24
N ALA A 446 -42.27 25.48 17.27
CA ALA A 446 -42.12 26.66 16.39
C ALA A 446 -43.11 26.69 15.23
N HIS A 447 -44.04 25.74 15.11
CA HIS A 447 -44.99 25.58 14.01
C HIS A 447 -44.35 25.70 12.62
N VAL A 448 -43.19 25.07 12.43
CA VAL A 448 -42.46 25.09 11.14
C VAL A 448 -43.29 24.41 10.06
N ASN A 449 -43.21 24.92 8.80
CA ASN A 449 -43.86 24.32 7.64
C ASN A 449 -43.52 22.83 7.52
N SER A 450 -44.53 21.99 7.23
CA SER A 450 -44.40 20.52 7.16
C SER A 450 -43.32 20.05 6.18
N VAL A 451 -43.11 20.75 5.07
CA VAL A 451 -42.08 20.44 4.07
C VAL A 451 -40.69 20.65 4.66
N ILE A 452 -40.45 21.78 5.35
CA ILE A 452 -39.18 22.10 5.98
C ILE A 452 -38.92 21.13 7.15
N HIS A 453 -39.98 20.81 7.90
CA HIS A 453 -39.92 19.86 9.00
C HIS A 453 -39.46 18.48 8.50
N SER A 454 -40.10 17.89 7.47
CA SER A 454 -39.71 16.62 6.88
C SER A 454 -38.31 16.67 6.24
N LEU A 455 -37.95 17.77 5.57
CA LEU A 455 -36.59 17.93 5.04
C LEU A 455 -35.51 17.84 6.13
N VAL A 456 -35.74 18.51 7.25
CA VAL A 456 -34.77 18.55 8.34
C VAL A 456 -34.72 17.23 9.09
N ILE A 457 -35.88 16.70 9.49
CA ILE A 457 -35.94 15.46 10.30
C ILE A 457 -35.64 14.25 9.43
N ASP A 458 -36.35 14.04 8.32
CA ASP A 458 -36.18 12.83 7.51
C ASP A 458 -35.00 12.92 6.54
N GLY A 459 -34.83 14.07 5.89
CA GLY A 459 -33.75 14.25 4.92
C GLY A 459 -32.41 14.44 5.57
N VAL A 460 -32.27 15.25 6.63
CA VAL A 460 -30.96 15.57 7.25
C VAL A 460 -30.69 14.67 8.44
N PHE A 461 -31.49 14.73 9.50
CA PHE A 461 -31.18 13.98 10.73
C PHE A 461 -31.24 12.47 10.54
N ASN A 462 -32.30 11.93 9.97
CA ASN A 462 -32.43 10.49 9.74
C ASN A 462 -31.49 10.01 8.63
N GLY A 463 -31.37 10.77 7.52
CA GLY A 463 -30.54 10.38 6.39
C GLY A 463 -29.04 10.46 6.68
N VAL A 464 -28.54 11.60 7.18
CA VAL A 464 -27.11 11.78 7.49
C VAL A 464 -26.74 11.09 8.79
N GLY A 465 -27.63 11.14 9.79
CA GLY A 465 -27.44 10.50 11.09
C GLY A 465 -27.25 8.99 10.96
N GLY A 466 -28.08 8.34 10.13
CA GLY A 466 -27.93 6.90 9.84
C GLY A 466 -26.57 6.53 9.25
N VAL A 467 -25.99 7.39 8.41
CA VAL A 467 -24.65 7.16 7.86
C VAL A 467 -23.55 7.44 8.88
N LEU A 468 -23.71 8.50 9.69
CA LEU A 468 -22.75 8.83 10.75
C LEU A 468 -22.69 7.76 11.84
N SER A 469 -23.79 7.05 12.10
CA SER A 469 -23.82 5.97 13.09
C SER A 469 -22.81 4.86 12.80
N PHE A 470 -22.37 4.68 11.56
CA PHE A 470 -21.34 3.70 11.18
C PHE A 470 -19.90 4.17 11.41
N LEU A 471 -19.66 5.45 11.70
CA LEU A 471 -18.33 5.99 11.94
C LEU A 471 -17.54 5.21 13.02
N PRO A 472 -18.11 4.86 14.18
CA PRO A 472 -17.38 4.11 15.20
C PRO A 472 -16.94 2.72 14.74
N ILE A 473 -17.76 2.01 13.97
CA ILE A 473 -17.41 0.70 13.40
C ILE A 473 -16.21 0.86 12.46
N ILE A 474 -16.25 1.86 11.57
CA ILE A 474 -15.19 2.13 10.61
C ILE A 474 -13.88 2.47 11.33
N VAL A 475 -13.92 3.33 12.34
CA VAL A 475 -12.75 3.71 13.14
C VAL A 475 -12.18 2.50 13.89
N THR A 476 -13.04 1.67 14.48
CA THR A 476 -12.62 0.44 15.18
C THR A 476 -11.98 -0.57 14.22
N LEU A 477 -12.55 -0.74 13.02
CA LEU A 477 -11.96 -1.59 11.99
C LEU A 477 -10.57 -1.10 11.58
N PHE A 478 -10.43 0.20 11.31
CA PHE A 478 -9.14 0.79 10.97
C PHE A 478 -8.12 0.67 12.10
N PHE A 479 -8.56 0.77 13.35
CA PHE A 479 -7.69 0.56 14.51
C PHE A 479 -7.04 -0.82 14.47
N PHE A 480 -7.83 -1.88 14.33
CA PHE A 480 -7.29 -3.24 14.27
C PHE A 480 -6.45 -3.49 13.03
N LEU A 481 -6.89 -2.97 11.87
CA LEU A 481 -6.13 -3.13 10.62
C LEU A 481 -4.78 -2.42 10.68
N SER A 482 -4.73 -1.20 11.23
CA SER A 482 -3.46 -0.47 11.44
C SER A 482 -2.54 -1.21 12.39
N MET A 483 -3.09 -1.82 13.45
CA MET A 483 -2.30 -2.66 14.35
C MET A 483 -1.70 -3.87 13.63
N LEU A 484 -2.47 -4.54 12.77
CA LEU A 484 -1.98 -5.68 12.00
C LEU A 484 -0.95 -5.26 10.93
N GLU A 485 -1.15 -4.11 10.31
CA GLU A 485 -0.23 -3.55 9.30
C GLU A 485 1.10 -3.15 9.94
N ASP A 486 1.07 -2.29 10.95
CA ASP A 486 2.27 -1.79 11.64
C ASP A 486 3.03 -2.91 12.37
N SER A 487 2.33 -3.95 12.84
CA SER A 487 2.98 -5.12 13.45
C SER A 487 3.78 -5.97 12.46
N GLY A 488 3.60 -5.77 11.15
CA GLY A 488 4.19 -6.58 10.09
C GLY A 488 3.44 -7.89 9.78
N TYR A 489 2.26 -8.12 10.39
CA TYR A 489 1.45 -9.33 10.14
C TYR A 489 0.86 -9.35 8.73
N MET A 490 0.45 -8.19 8.18
CA MET A 490 -0.13 -8.12 6.83
C MET A 490 0.85 -8.55 5.73
N ALA A 491 2.16 -8.36 5.93
CA ALA A 491 3.19 -8.88 5.04
C ALA A 491 3.16 -10.43 4.99
N ARG A 492 2.95 -11.07 6.15
CA ARG A 492 2.82 -12.55 6.24
C ARG A 492 1.56 -13.05 5.56
N VAL A 493 0.46 -12.32 5.70
CA VAL A 493 -0.79 -12.65 4.99
C VAL A 493 -0.57 -12.60 3.48
N ALA A 494 0.09 -11.57 2.97
CA ALA A 494 0.43 -11.47 1.55
C ALA A 494 1.33 -12.64 1.09
N PHE A 495 2.32 -13.02 1.90
CA PHE A 495 3.20 -14.16 1.66
C PHE A 495 2.42 -15.49 1.59
N ILE A 496 1.48 -15.73 2.51
CA ILE A 496 0.67 -16.95 2.55
C ILE A 496 -0.25 -17.03 1.31
N MET A 497 -0.84 -15.90 0.91
CA MET A 497 -1.89 -15.86 -0.10
C MET A 497 -1.39 -15.70 -1.55
N ASP A 498 -0.10 -15.44 -1.77
CA ASP A 498 0.44 -15.13 -3.11
C ASP A 498 0.14 -16.23 -4.14
N LYS A 499 0.38 -17.48 -3.79
CA LYS A 499 0.14 -18.61 -4.70
C LYS A 499 -1.32 -18.72 -5.19
N LEU A 500 -2.29 -18.43 -4.31
CA LEU A 500 -3.71 -18.47 -4.67
C LEU A 500 -4.08 -17.28 -5.58
N LEU A 501 -3.67 -16.08 -5.19
CA LEU A 501 -4.02 -14.87 -5.92
C LEU A 501 -3.34 -14.78 -7.28
N ARG A 502 -2.12 -15.29 -7.41
CA ARG A 502 -1.41 -15.38 -8.69
C ARG A 502 -2.18 -16.20 -9.73
N LYS A 503 -2.85 -17.30 -9.34
CA LYS A 503 -3.73 -18.04 -10.26
C LYS A 503 -4.84 -17.16 -10.84
N LEU A 504 -5.32 -16.20 -10.06
CA LEU A 504 -6.30 -15.20 -10.47
C LEU A 504 -5.69 -14.02 -11.23
N GLY A 505 -4.36 -13.96 -11.35
CA GLY A 505 -3.63 -12.87 -11.99
C GLY A 505 -3.39 -11.66 -11.09
N LEU A 506 -3.42 -11.84 -9.76
CA LEU A 506 -3.20 -10.82 -8.75
C LEU A 506 -1.97 -11.16 -7.91
N SER A 507 -1.30 -10.16 -7.34
CA SER A 507 -0.25 -10.36 -6.35
C SER A 507 -0.83 -10.70 -4.97
N GLY A 508 -0.03 -11.34 -4.11
CA GLY A 508 -0.44 -11.67 -2.75
C GLY A 508 -0.87 -10.47 -1.91
N ARG A 509 -0.33 -9.28 -2.19
CA ARG A 509 -0.73 -8.04 -1.52
C ARG A 509 -2.19 -7.63 -1.76
N SER A 510 -2.81 -8.08 -2.86
CA SER A 510 -4.20 -7.79 -3.20
C SER A 510 -5.21 -8.39 -2.20
N ILE A 511 -4.80 -9.36 -1.38
CA ILE A 511 -5.67 -9.94 -0.35
C ILE A 511 -6.10 -8.90 0.69
N VAL A 512 -5.22 -7.95 1.04
CA VAL A 512 -5.47 -6.96 2.08
C VAL A 512 -6.67 -6.07 1.76
N PRO A 513 -6.72 -5.36 0.61
CA PRO A 513 -7.91 -4.62 0.20
C PRO A 513 -9.17 -5.46 0.10
N MET A 514 -9.06 -6.71 -0.39
CA MET A 514 -10.22 -7.60 -0.51
C MET A 514 -10.78 -8.00 0.85
N LEU A 515 -9.93 -8.31 1.84
CA LEU A 515 -10.35 -8.62 3.20
C LEU A 515 -11.04 -7.43 3.86
N ILE A 516 -10.47 -6.25 3.72
CA ILE A 516 -11.08 -5.01 4.21
C ILE A 516 -12.47 -4.82 3.58
N GLY A 517 -12.64 -5.23 2.31
CA GLY A 517 -13.90 -5.19 1.57
C GLY A 517 -15.04 -6.00 2.22
N PHE A 518 -14.75 -7.07 2.97
CA PHE A 518 -15.75 -7.79 3.77
C PHE A 518 -16.31 -6.93 4.93
N GLY A 519 -15.52 -6.02 5.44
CA GLY A 519 -16.00 -5.03 6.40
C GLY A 519 -16.72 -3.88 5.70
N CYS A 520 -16.02 -3.16 4.84
CA CYS A 520 -16.57 -2.05 4.07
C CYS A 520 -15.80 -1.86 2.75
N THR A 521 -16.54 -1.67 1.65
CA THR A 521 -15.94 -1.47 0.32
C THR A 521 -15.11 -0.18 0.24
N VAL A 522 -15.52 0.89 0.93
CA VAL A 522 -14.83 2.20 0.88
C VAL A 522 -13.38 2.09 1.33
N PRO A 523 -13.07 1.61 2.57
CA PRO A 523 -11.70 1.42 3.01
C PRO A 523 -10.97 0.34 2.19
N GLY A 524 -11.66 -0.69 1.71
CA GLY A 524 -11.08 -1.70 0.83
C GLY A 524 -10.52 -1.09 -0.46
N VAL A 525 -11.29 -0.21 -1.11
CA VAL A 525 -10.84 0.52 -2.30
C VAL A 525 -9.66 1.44 -1.98
N MET A 526 -9.71 2.15 -0.84
CA MET A 526 -8.61 3.04 -0.43
C MET A 526 -7.31 2.30 -0.10
N ALA A 527 -7.42 1.12 0.52
CA ALA A 527 -6.25 0.30 0.85
C ALA A 527 -5.52 -0.22 -0.40
N SER A 528 -6.18 -0.25 -1.56
CA SER A 528 -5.54 -0.65 -2.81
C SER A 528 -4.39 0.28 -3.28
N ARG A 529 -4.23 1.44 -2.67
CA ARG A 529 -3.11 2.38 -2.94
C ARG A 529 -1.75 1.78 -2.59
N THR A 530 -1.71 0.80 -1.67
CA THR A 530 -0.49 0.10 -1.29
C THR A 530 -0.02 -0.93 -2.33
N LEU A 531 -0.78 -1.13 -3.39
CA LEU A 531 -0.43 -2.07 -4.46
C LEU A 531 0.54 -1.43 -5.46
N PRO A 532 1.68 -2.06 -5.75
CA PRO A 532 2.75 -1.49 -6.58
C PRO A 532 2.39 -1.44 -8.06
N SER A 533 1.40 -2.22 -8.51
CA SER A 533 0.97 -2.31 -9.89
C SER A 533 -0.36 -1.61 -10.11
N GLU A 534 -0.40 -0.70 -11.09
CA GLU A 534 -1.65 -0.04 -11.50
C GLU A 534 -2.68 -1.06 -12.03
N ARG A 535 -2.22 -2.10 -12.72
CA ARG A 535 -3.05 -3.21 -13.20
C ARG A 535 -3.69 -3.98 -12.03
N ASP A 536 -2.88 -4.43 -11.08
CA ASP A 536 -3.35 -5.18 -9.91
C ASP A 536 -4.26 -4.32 -9.05
N ARG A 537 -3.96 -3.02 -8.93
CA ARG A 537 -4.79 -2.04 -8.22
C ARG A 537 -6.16 -1.89 -8.87
N LYS A 538 -6.23 -1.66 -10.19
CA LYS A 538 -7.49 -1.55 -10.94
C LYS A 538 -8.32 -2.82 -10.79
N MET A 539 -7.71 -3.97 -10.99
CA MET A 539 -8.38 -5.26 -10.88
C MET A 539 -8.90 -5.52 -9.46
N THR A 540 -8.09 -5.24 -8.43
CA THR A 540 -8.48 -5.39 -7.03
C THR A 540 -9.65 -4.47 -6.67
N ILE A 541 -9.64 -3.20 -7.09
CA ILE A 541 -10.73 -2.26 -6.86
C ILE A 541 -12.04 -2.77 -7.48
N LEU A 542 -12.00 -3.28 -8.70
CA LEU A 542 -13.19 -3.81 -9.38
C LEU A 542 -13.72 -5.10 -8.76
N LEU A 543 -12.86 -5.89 -8.11
CA LEU A 543 -13.25 -7.13 -7.44
C LEU A 543 -13.73 -6.92 -6.00
N THR A 544 -13.26 -5.88 -5.31
CA THR A 544 -13.62 -5.62 -3.91
C THR A 544 -15.13 -5.57 -3.65
N PRO A 545 -16.00 -4.98 -4.48
CA PRO A 545 -17.44 -4.94 -4.22
C PRO A 545 -18.18 -6.28 -4.29
N PHE A 546 -17.57 -7.34 -4.87
CA PHE A 546 -18.10 -8.69 -4.82
C PHE A 546 -18.03 -9.31 -3.42
N MET A 547 -17.12 -8.78 -2.58
CA MET A 547 -17.06 -9.15 -1.17
C MET A 547 -18.28 -8.61 -0.43
N SER A 548 -18.90 -9.46 0.40
CA SER A 548 -20.10 -9.06 1.13
C SER A 548 -19.73 -8.15 2.29
N CYS A 549 -20.00 -6.84 2.17
CA CYS A 549 -19.77 -5.89 3.26
C CYS A 549 -20.86 -6.00 4.33
N THR A 550 -20.58 -5.47 5.53
CA THR A 550 -21.49 -5.53 6.68
C THR A 550 -22.82 -4.83 6.47
N ALA A 551 -22.87 -3.78 5.67
CA ALA A 551 -24.13 -3.08 5.33
C ALA A 551 -25.15 -3.96 4.56
N LYS A 552 -24.70 -5.10 4.02
CA LYS A 552 -25.61 -6.08 3.38
C LYS A 552 -26.24 -7.05 4.40
N LEU A 553 -25.64 -7.19 5.61
CA LEU A 553 -26.13 -8.13 6.64
C LEU A 553 -27.56 -7.90 7.08
N PRO A 554 -28.04 -6.65 7.32
CA PRO A 554 -29.45 -6.41 7.65
C PRO A 554 -30.41 -6.95 6.58
N ILE A 555 -30.06 -6.80 5.29
CA ILE A 555 -30.85 -7.35 4.18
C ILE A 555 -30.92 -8.86 4.28
N TYR A 556 -29.76 -9.52 4.50
CA TYR A 556 -29.72 -10.98 4.61
C TYR A 556 -30.53 -11.48 5.82
N ALA A 557 -30.36 -10.82 6.99
CA ALA A 557 -31.10 -11.17 8.21
C ALA A 557 -32.60 -11.01 8.02
N PHE A 558 -33.06 -9.91 7.41
CA PHE A 558 -34.47 -9.63 7.15
C PHE A 558 -35.11 -10.69 6.25
N PHE A 559 -34.51 -10.96 5.10
CA PHE A 559 -35.05 -11.95 4.16
C PHE A 559 -34.91 -13.40 4.63
N THR A 560 -33.83 -13.75 5.35
CA THR A 560 -33.68 -15.11 5.91
C THR A 560 -34.68 -15.36 7.01
N ALA A 561 -34.97 -14.39 7.87
CA ALA A 561 -36.01 -14.51 8.88
C ALA A 561 -37.41 -14.63 8.27
N ALA A 562 -37.70 -13.87 7.19
CA ALA A 562 -39.00 -13.88 6.53
C ALA A 562 -39.25 -15.14 5.68
N PHE A 563 -38.29 -15.59 4.88
CA PHE A 563 -38.48 -16.61 3.86
C PHE A 563 -37.77 -17.96 4.14
N PHE A 564 -36.71 -17.95 4.99
CA PHE A 564 -35.88 -19.13 5.27
C PHE A 564 -35.69 -19.40 6.78
N PRO A 565 -36.76 -19.42 7.62
CA PRO A 565 -36.62 -19.48 9.08
C PRO A 565 -35.89 -20.71 9.58
N LYS A 566 -35.97 -21.86 8.89
CA LYS A 566 -35.32 -23.13 9.26
C LYS A 566 -33.85 -23.19 8.81
N HIS A 567 -33.45 -22.45 7.78
CA HIS A 567 -32.14 -22.56 7.13
C HIS A 567 -31.42 -21.22 6.98
N GLY A 568 -31.82 -20.20 7.74
CA GLY A 568 -31.27 -18.83 7.60
C GLY A 568 -29.76 -18.76 7.68
N ALA A 569 -29.12 -19.47 8.60
CA ALA A 569 -27.66 -19.50 8.73
C ALA A 569 -26.99 -20.11 7.48
N LEU A 570 -27.55 -21.18 6.91
CA LEU A 570 -27.01 -21.82 5.69
C LEU A 570 -27.15 -20.89 4.48
N VAL A 571 -28.27 -20.17 4.36
CA VAL A 571 -28.48 -19.18 3.29
C VAL A 571 -27.48 -18.06 3.40
N MET A 572 -27.23 -17.53 4.60
CA MET A 572 -26.23 -16.49 4.84
C MET A 572 -24.82 -16.95 4.46
N ILE A 573 -24.39 -18.12 4.92
CA ILE A 573 -23.09 -18.71 4.54
C ILE A 573 -23.03 -18.91 3.03
N GLY A 574 -24.11 -19.42 2.42
CA GLY A 574 -24.22 -19.61 0.98
C GLY A 574 -24.04 -18.31 0.19
N LEU A 575 -24.62 -17.19 0.64
CA LEU A 575 -24.45 -15.87 0.03
C LEU A 575 -23.01 -15.38 0.11
N TYR A 576 -22.33 -15.54 1.25
CA TYR A 576 -20.91 -15.19 1.37
C TYR A 576 -20.03 -16.01 0.42
N LEU A 577 -20.22 -17.33 0.39
CA LEU A 577 -19.50 -18.20 -0.54
C LEU A 577 -19.80 -17.87 -2.00
N PHE A 578 -21.06 -17.59 -2.33
CA PHE A 578 -21.45 -17.20 -3.67
C PHE A 578 -20.77 -15.87 -4.11
N GLY A 579 -20.68 -14.89 -3.23
CA GLY A 579 -19.96 -13.65 -3.49
C GLY A 579 -18.47 -13.89 -3.79
N ILE A 580 -17.81 -14.74 -3.01
CA ILE A 580 -16.42 -15.14 -3.23
C ILE A 580 -16.25 -15.84 -4.58
N ILE A 581 -17.13 -16.81 -4.89
CA ILE A 581 -17.08 -17.55 -6.16
C ILE A 581 -17.27 -16.61 -7.35
N MET A 582 -18.23 -15.69 -7.26
CA MET A 582 -18.45 -14.68 -8.30
C MET A 582 -17.25 -13.75 -8.45
N GLY A 583 -16.62 -13.35 -7.35
CA GLY A 583 -15.37 -12.59 -7.36
C GLY A 583 -14.23 -13.33 -8.07
N ILE A 584 -14.07 -14.63 -7.79
CA ILE A 584 -13.09 -15.51 -8.46
C ILE A 584 -13.38 -15.61 -9.96
N LEU A 585 -14.64 -15.86 -10.32
CA LEU A 585 -15.08 -15.98 -11.71
C LEU A 585 -14.77 -14.67 -12.49
N MET A 586 -15.13 -13.53 -11.91
CA MET A 586 -14.86 -12.23 -12.51
C MET A 586 -13.37 -11.94 -12.60
N ALA A 587 -12.56 -12.35 -11.61
CA ALA A 587 -11.11 -12.24 -11.68
C ALA A 587 -10.53 -13.00 -12.86
N LEU A 588 -11.00 -14.24 -13.10
CA LEU A 588 -10.57 -15.06 -14.25
C LEU A 588 -10.99 -14.43 -15.59
N ILE A 589 -12.20 -13.86 -15.65
CA ILE A 589 -12.68 -13.14 -16.84
C ILE A 589 -11.82 -11.91 -17.09
N PHE A 590 -11.59 -11.09 -16.08
CA PHE A 590 -10.77 -9.89 -16.19
C PHE A 590 -9.33 -10.19 -16.58
N LYS A 591 -8.72 -11.24 -16.03
CA LYS A 591 -7.38 -11.70 -16.41
C LYS A 591 -7.28 -12.02 -17.91
N LYS A 592 -8.33 -12.61 -18.50
CA LYS A 592 -8.34 -12.99 -19.92
C LYS A 592 -8.74 -11.85 -20.86
N THR A 593 -9.46 -10.84 -20.37
CA THR A 593 -10.05 -9.78 -21.20
C THR A 593 -9.38 -8.43 -21.01
N ALA A 594 -9.73 -7.72 -19.93
CA ALA A 594 -9.35 -6.33 -19.68
C ALA A 594 -7.94 -6.16 -19.12
N PHE A 595 -7.44 -7.13 -18.35
CA PHE A 595 -6.18 -7.06 -17.63
C PHE A 595 -5.24 -8.21 -18.03
N LYS A 596 -4.91 -8.29 -19.32
CA LYS A 596 -3.95 -9.26 -19.85
C LYS A 596 -2.56 -9.01 -19.26
N GLY A 597 -1.77 -10.07 -19.09
CA GLY A 597 -0.41 -10.03 -18.53
C GLY A 597 -0.32 -10.79 -17.19
N GLU A 598 0.90 -10.93 -16.69
CA GLU A 598 1.19 -11.62 -15.45
C GLU A 598 1.10 -10.69 -14.25
N ALA A 599 0.85 -11.26 -13.06
CA ALA A 599 0.94 -10.52 -11.82
C ALA A 599 2.37 -10.04 -11.59
N VAL A 600 2.52 -8.82 -11.04
CA VAL A 600 3.84 -8.29 -10.69
C VAL A 600 4.59 -9.32 -9.84
N PRO A 601 5.88 -9.58 -10.12
CA PRO A 601 6.70 -10.48 -9.34
C PRO A 601 6.64 -10.12 -7.85
N PHE A 602 6.60 -11.16 -7.03
CA PHE A 602 6.49 -11.00 -5.58
C PHE A 602 7.89 -11.07 -4.98
N VAL A 603 8.49 -9.91 -4.79
CA VAL A 603 9.73 -9.77 -4.04
C VAL A 603 9.42 -8.95 -2.80
N MET A 604 9.55 -9.54 -1.63
CA MET A 604 9.16 -8.88 -0.38
C MET A 604 10.05 -9.30 0.78
N GLU A 605 10.47 -8.33 1.56
CA GLU A 605 11.07 -8.56 2.87
C GLU A 605 9.97 -8.74 3.93
N LEU A 606 10.14 -9.72 4.82
CA LEU A 606 9.27 -9.88 5.97
C LEU A 606 9.84 -9.08 7.16
N PRO A 607 9.24 -7.93 7.52
CA PRO A 607 9.73 -7.10 8.61
C PRO A 607 9.62 -7.84 9.94
N ASN A 608 10.50 -7.52 10.90
CA ASN A 608 10.35 -8.03 12.27
C ASN A 608 9.02 -7.58 12.89
N TYR A 609 8.41 -8.41 13.74
CA TYR A 609 7.22 -8.01 14.47
C TYR A 609 7.55 -6.90 15.47
N ARG A 610 6.84 -5.79 15.34
CA ARG A 610 6.97 -4.62 16.21
C ARG A 610 5.62 -4.25 16.81
N MET A 611 5.64 -3.66 18.02
CA MET A 611 4.43 -3.08 18.59
C MET A 611 4.17 -1.73 17.92
N PRO A 612 2.95 -1.49 17.43
CA PRO A 612 2.59 -0.21 16.84
C PRO A 612 2.75 0.96 17.81
N GLY A 613 3.24 2.09 17.34
CA GLY A 613 3.33 3.31 18.13
C GLY A 613 1.94 3.93 18.35
N ALA A 614 1.50 4.07 19.61
CA ALA A 614 0.16 4.58 19.92
C ALA A 614 -0.14 5.95 19.30
N LYS A 615 0.82 6.86 19.26
CA LYS A 615 0.66 8.18 18.63
C LYS A 615 0.41 8.09 17.12
N ASN A 616 1.12 7.20 16.43
CA ASN A 616 0.98 7.02 14.98
C ASN A 616 -0.39 6.42 14.64
N VAL A 617 -0.81 5.41 15.40
CA VAL A 617 -2.14 4.79 15.24
C VAL A 617 -3.25 5.82 15.45
N LEU A 618 -3.19 6.62 16.52
CA LEU A 618 -4.18 7.66 16.80
C LEU A 618 -4.24 8.72 15.68
N HIS A 619 -3.08 9.13 15.16
CA HIS A 619 -3.03 10.12 14.07
C HIS A 619 -3.64 9.57 12.79
N LEU A 620 -3.31 8.33 12.44
CA LEU A 620 -3.88 7.63 11.29
C LEU A 620 -5.40 7.46 11.42
N LEU A 621 -5.89 7.10 12.63
CA LEU A 621 -7.32 6.98 12.90
C LEU A 621 -8.05 8.32 12.74
N TRP A 622 -7.45 9.40 13.22
CA TRP A 622 -8.01 10.73 13.07
C TRP A 622 -8.10 11.15 11.59
N ASP A 623 -7.05 10.91 10.81
CA ASP A 623 -7.03 11.21 9.37
C ASP A 623 -8.11 10.42 8.62
N LYS A 624 -8.28 9.14 8.94
CA LYS A 624 -9.32 8.28 8.35
C LYS A 624 -10.72 8.70 8.76
N ALA A 625 -10.93 9.05 10.05
CA ALA A 625 -12.20 9.55 10.54
C ALA A 625 -12.57 10.89 9.89
N LYS A 626 -11.61 11.81 9.79
CA LYS A 626 -11.78 13.11 9.13
C LYS A 626 -12.13 12.96 7.64
N ASP A 627 -11.44 12.10 6.91
CA ASP A 627 -11.71 11.85 5.49
C ASP A 627 -13.11 11.23 5.29
N PHE A 628 -13.55 10.33 6.17
CA PHE A 628 -14.91 9.80 6.16
C PHE A 628 -15.97 10.87 6.46
N LEU A 629 -15.75 11.69 7.48
CA LEU A 629 -16.67 12.80 7.83
C LEU A 629 -16.82 13.81 6.68
N GLN A 630 -15.72 14.21 6.05
CA GLN A 630 -15.77 15.11 4.90
C GLN A 630 -16.61 14.52 3.76
N ARG A 631 -16.51 13.23 3.49
CA ARG A 631 -17.33 12.55 2.46
C ARG A 631 -18.79 12.44 2.86
N ALA A 632 -19.06 12.15 4.14
CA ALA A 632 -20.42 12.10 4.65
C ALA A 632 -21.13 13.46 4.45
N PHE A 633 -20.47 14.55 4.82
CA PHE A 633 -21.05 15.89 4.71
C PHE A 633 -21.05 16.48 3.28
N THR A 634 -20.30 15.91 2.32
CA THR A 634 -20.31 16.41 0.94
C THR A 634 -21.20 15.55 0.03
N VAL A 635 -20.78 14.33 -0.23
CA VAL A 635 -21.41 13.46 -1.25
C VAL A 635 -22.70 12.85 -0.71
N ILE A 636 -22.67 12.31 0.52
CA ILE A 636 -23.80 11.57 1.06
C ILE A 636 -24.93 12.54 1.42
N PHE A 637 -24.62 13.67 2.03
CA PHE A 637 -25.60 14.71 2.37
C PHE A 637 -26.41 15.17 1.14
N ILE A 638 -25.72 15.55 0.05
CA ILE A 638 -26.40 15.99 -1.18
C ILE A 638 -27.28 14.87 -1.74
N ALA A 639 -26.75 13.66 -1.77
CA ALA A 639 -27.44 12.52 -2.31
C ALA A 639 -28.66 12.12 -1.45
N THR A 640 -28.60 12.26 -0.12
CA THR A 640 -29.72 12.01 0.79
C THR A 640 -30.86 13.02 0.57
N ILE A 641 -30.53 14.30 0.45
CA ILE A 641 -31.53 15.32 0.14
C ILE A 641 -32.21 15.04 -1.20
N LEU A 642 -31.43 14.65 -2.23
CA LEU A 642 -31.97 14.30 -3.54
C LEU A 642 -32.96 13.13 -3.46
N ILE A 643 -32.59 12.05 -2.75
CA ILE A 643 -33.50 10.91 -2.59
C ILE A 643 -34.71 11.26 -1.76
N TRP A 644 -34.54 12.00 -0.65
CA TRP A 644 -35.67 12.51 0.13
C TRP A 644 -36.65 13.30 -0.77
N PHE A 645 -36.14 14.21 -1.62
CA PHE A 645 -36.96 14.95 -2.58
C PHE A 645 -37.70 14.00 -3.53
N LEU A 646 -37.04 13.05 -4.15
CA LEU A 646 -37.62 12.09 -5.07
C LEU A 646 -38.67 11.17 -4.41
N GLN A 647 -38.58 10.93 -3.11
CA GLN A 647 -39.52 10.10 -2.34
C GLN A 647 -40.77 10.85 -1.88
N ASN A 648 -40.65 12.16 -1.66
CA ASN A 648 -41.72 12.94 -1.05
C ASN A 648 -42.45 13.90 -2.01
N PHE A 649 -42.01 14.00 -3.27
CA PHE A 649 -42.62 14.87 -4.26
C PHE A 649 -43.11 14.11 -5.49
N ASP A 650 -44.26 14.61 -6.06
CA ASP A 650 -44.76 14.19 -7.36
C ASP A 650 -44.10 14.99 -8.52
N THR A 651 -44.51 14.68 -9.77
CA THR A 651 -44.02 15.42 -10.97
C THR A 651 -44.50 16.85 -11.04
N GLY A 652 -45.51 17.22 -10.26
CA GLY A 652 -46.02 18.58 -10.12
C GLY A 652 -45.35 19.39 -9.00
N PHE A 653 -44.32 18.83 -8.36
CA PHE A 653 -43.61 19.40 -7.18
C PHE A 653 -44.53 19.59 -5.96
N ASN A 654 -45.60 18.81 -5.83
CA ASN A 654 -46.41 18.78 -4.63
C ASN A 654 -45.90 17.65 -3.71
N MET A 655 -45.97 17.88 -2.40
CA MET A 655 -45.65 16.85 -1.42
C MET A 655 -46.73 15.76 -1.45
N VAL A 656 -46.34 14.52 -1.65
CA VAL A 656 -47.25 13.38 -1.78
C VAL A 656 -47.66 12.84 -0.39
N ALA A 657 -48.95 12.51 -0.27
CA ALA A 657 -49.47 11.84 0.91
C ALA A 657 -49.23 10.32 0.88
N ASP A 658 -49.19 9.73 -0.33
CA ASP A 658 -48.90 8.31 -0.55
C ASP A 658 -47.60 8.16 -1.32
N SER A 659 -46.68 7.31 -0.83
CA SER A 659 -45.39 7.04 -1.46
C SER A 659 -45.52 6.52 -2.91
N GLN A 660 -46.66 6.00 -3.31
CA GLN A 660 -46.95 5.48 -4.66
C GLN A 660 -46.89 6.59 -5.72
N ASP A 661 -47.28 7.79 -5.35
CA ASP A 661 -47.36 8.96 -6.27
C ASP A 661 -46.02 9.70 -6.38
N SER A 662 -44.99 9.27 -5.66
CA SER A 662 -43.69 9.92 -5.68
C SER A 662 -42.95 9.72 -7.00
N ILE A 663 -42.09 10.70 -7.35
CA ILE A 663 -41.20 10.60 -8.53
C ILE A 663 -40.38 9.30 -8.51
N LEU A 664 -39.92 8.91 -7.33
CA LEU A 664 -39.11 7.69 -7.16
C LEU A 664 -39.91 6.42 -7.45
N ALA A 665 -41.18 6.36 -6.97
CA ALA A 665 -42.09 5.25 -7.23
C ALA A 665 -42.44 5.12 -8.71
N MET A 666 -42.71 6.26 -9.38
CA MET A 666 -42.93 6.28 -10.82
C MET A 666 -41.74 5.80 -11.62
N ALA A 667 -40.54 6.29 -11.29
CA ALA A 667 -39.30 5.82 -11.91
C ALA A 667 -39.06 4.30 -11.68
N ALA A 668 -39.34 3.83 -10.46
CA ALA A 668 -39.29 2.41 -10.13
C ALA A 668 -40.31 1.59 -10.91
N GLY A 669 -41.53 2.11 -11.11
CA GLY A 669 -42.58 1.50 -11.93
C GLY A 669 -42.15 1.27 -13.38
N VAL A 670 -41.45 2.24 -13.98
CA VAL A 670 -40.87 2.11 -15.33
C VAL A 670 -39.77 1.04 -15.38
N LEU A 671 -38.99 0.86 -14.30
CA LEU A 671 -37.92 -0.13 -14.24
C LEU A 671 -38.41 -1.52 -13.81
N ALA A 672 -39.55 -1.61 -13.11
CA ALA A 672 -40.08 -2.85 -12.55
C ALA A 672 -40.19 -4.01 -13.59
N PRO A 673 -40.63 -3.77 -14.85
CA PRO A 673 -40.73 -4.82 -15.87
C PRO A 673 -39.41 -5.52 -16.15
N ILE A 674 -38.27 -4.86 -15.99
CA ILE A 674 -36.91 -5.44 -16.18
C ILE A 674 -36.66 -6.54 -15.15
N PHE A 675 -37.30 -6.47 -13.99
CA PHE A 675 -37.11 -7.40 -12.88
C PHE A 675 -38.17 -8.52 -12.81
N ILE A 676 -39.17 -8.52 -13.68
CA ILE A 676 -40.15 -9.63 -13.79
C ILE A 676 -39.44 -10.97 -14.09
N PRO A 677 -38.52 -11.07 -15.06
CA PRO A 677 -37.84 -12.33 -15.38
C PRO A 677 -36.96 -12.89 -14.25
N VAL A 678 -36.62 -12.07 -13.26
CA VAL A 678 -35.82 -12.45 -12.09
C VAL A 678 -36.66 -12.66 -10.83
N GLY A 679 -37.99 -12.55 -10.93
CA GLY A 679 -38.95 -12.95 -9.90
C GLY A 679 -39.30 -11.89 -8.85
N PHE A 680 -38.90 -10.61 -9.04
CA PHE A 680 -39.21 -9.50 -8.13
C PHE A 680 -39.54 -8.17 -8.86
N GLY A 681 -40.47 -8.24 -9.83
CA GLY A 681 -40.91 -7.10 -10.64
C GLY A 681 -41.93 -6.15 -9.96
N ASP A 682 -41.99 -6.12 -8.62
CA ASP A 682 -42.84 -5.18 -7.87
C ASP A 682 -42.13 -3.83 -7.76
N TRP A 683 -42.85 -2.74 -8.09
CA TRP A 683 -42.31 -1.36 -8.01
C TRP A 683 -41.81 -1.00 -6.62
N ARG A 684 -42.42 -1.51 -5.54
CA ARG A 684 -42.00 -1.27 -4.15
C ARG A 684 -40.59 -1.85 -3.88
N ILE A 685 -40.32 -3.07 -4.41
CA ILE A 685 -39.03 -3.70 -4.32
C ILE A 685 -37.98 -2.90 -5.09
N VAL A 686 -38.34 -2.45 -6.31
CA VAL A 686 -37.44 -1.65 -7.15
C VAL A 686 -37.14 -0.30 -6.51
N THR A 687 -38.13 0.35 -5.89
CA THR A 687 -37.96 1.60 -5.11
C THR A 687 -37.00 1.39 -3.97
N ALA A 688 -37.12 0.27 -3.23
CA ALA A 688 -36.19 -0.08 -2.15
C ALA A 688 -34.77 -0.34 -2.67
N LEU A 689 -34.61 -0.96 -3.83
CA LEU A 689 -33.29 -1.18 -4.45
C LEU A 689 -32.63 0.13 -4.90
N ILE A 690 -33.41 1.10 -5.40
CA ILE A 690 -32.89 2.44 -5.74
C ILE A 690 -32.49 3.18 -4.46
N SER A 691 -33.29 3.13 -3.38
CA SER A 691 -32.90 3.68 -2.08
C SER A 691 -31.63 3.02 -1.54
N GLY A 692 -31.49 1.71 -1.72
CA GLY A 692 -30.30 0.94 -1.36
C GLY A 692 -29.03 1.26 -2.17
N PHE A 693 -29.15 2.05 -3.22
CA PHE A 693 -27.99 2.63 -3.91
C PHE A 693 -27.29 3.70 -3.05
N MET A 694 -28.06 4.41 -2.23
CA MET A 694 -27.48 5.37 -1.28
C MET A 694 -26.75 4.66 -0.16
N ALA A 695 -27.48 3.84 0.59
CA ALA A 695 -26.97 3.05 1.69
C ALA A 695 -27.69 1.70 1.67
N LYS A 696 -26.94 0.60 1.77
CA LYS A 696 -27.53 -0.75 1.58
C LYS A 696 -28.59 -1.10 2.61
N GLU A 697 -28.44 -0.65 3.82
CA GLU A 697 -29.39 -0.82 4.92
C GLU A 697 -30.75 -0.16 4.64
N SER A 698 -30.79 0.90 3.84
CA SER A 698 -32.03 1.58 3.46
C SER A 698 -33.00 0.69 2.66
N VAL A 699 -32.51 -0.41 2.06
CA VAL A 699 -33.37 -1.42 1.41
C VAL A 699 -34.41 -1.96 2.38
N VAL A 700 -33.98 -2.35 3.60
CA VAL A 700 -34.87 -2.95 4.60
C VAL A 700 -35.85 -1.92 5.11
N SER A 701 -35.39 -0.70 5.44
CA SER A 701 -36.25 0.38 5.92
C SER A 701 -37.31 0.74 4.88
N SER A 702 -36.92 0.91 3.61
CA SER A 702 -37.87 1.19 2.51
C SER A 702 -38.89 0.07 2.30
N LEU A 703 -38.46 -1.21 2.35
CA LEU A 703 -39.37 -2.35 2.24
C LEU A 703 -40.34 -2.40 3.41
N THR A 704 -39.91 -2.13 4.63
CA THR A 704 -40.77 -2.12 5.82
C THR A 704 -41.82 -1.04 5.71
N VAL A 705 -41.48 0.16 5.24
CA VAL A 705 -42.41 1.27 5.03
C VAL A 705 -43.38 0.96 3.90
N LEU A 706 -42.91 0.52 2.73
CA LEU A 706 -43.74 0.31 1.53
C LEU A 706 -44.64 -0.91 1.62
N PHE A 707 -44.30 -1.95 2.35
CA PHE A 707 -45.13 -3.14 2.54
C PHE A 707 -45.94 -3.11 3.85
N GLY A 708 -45.56 -2.30 4.81
CA GLY A 708 -46.20 -2.15 6.12
C GLY A 708 -46.08 -3.37 7.03
N SER A 709 -46.00 -4.61 6.47
CA SER A 709 -45.79 -5.83 7.23
C SER A 709 -45.04 -6.90 6.41
N THR A 710 -44.33 -7.78 7.13
CA THR A 710 -43.60 -8.90 6.52
C THR A 710 -44.54 -9.89 5.81
N GLN A 711 -45.80 -10.00 6.29
CA GLN A 711 -46.82 -10.89 5.69
C GLN A 711 -47.25 -10.41 4.30
N VAL A 712 -47.39 -9.12 4.08
CA VAL A 712 -47.69 -8.53 2.78
C VAL A 712 -46.55 -8.77 1.79
N LEU A 713 -45.31 -8.61 2.27
CA LEU A 713 -44.12 -8.92 1.47
C LEU A 713 -44.05 -10.40 1.07
N GLN A 714 -44.37 -11.31 2.00
CA GLN A 714 -44.43 -12.75 1.73
C GLN A 714 -45.52 -13.12 0.74
N GLY A 715 -46.62 -12.37 0.71
CA GLY A 715 -47.69 -12.56 -0.30
C GLY A 715 -47.33 -12.06 -1.70
N SER A 716 -46.45 -11.10 -1.82
CA SER A 716 -46.02 -10.50 -3.10
C SER A 716 -44.76 -11.14 -3.71
N LEU A 717 -43.96 -11.87 -2.91
CA LEU A 717 -42.68 -12.43 -3.33
C LEU A 717 -42.59 -13.93 -2.98
N THR A 718 -42.26 -14.75 -3.97
CA THR A 718 -42.04 -16.19 -3.74
C THR A 718 -40.72 -16.45 -3.04
N THR A 719 -40.55 -17.64 -2.41
CA THR A 719 -39.28 -18.02 -1.78
C THR A 719 -38.13 -18.03 -2.79
N VAL A 720 -38.37 -18.46 -4.02
CA VAL A 720 -37.39 -18.44 -5.11
C VAL A 720 -37.08 -17.00 -5.53
N GLY A 721 -38.10 -16.12 -5.61
CA GLY A 721 -37.94 -14.72 -5.87
C GLY A 721 -37.12 -14.02 -4.76
N ALA A 722 -37.34 -14.40 -3.49
CA ALA A 722 -36.55 -13.88 -2.37
C ALA A 722 -35.09 -14.32 -2.45
N ALA A 723 -34.79 -15.58 -2.83
CA ALA A 723 -33.43 -16.05 -3.07
C ALA A 723 -32.75 -15.29 -4.22
N SER A 724 -33.47 -15.07 -5.31
CA SER A 724 -33.01 -14.28 -6.46
C SER A 724 -32.72 -12.84 -6.07
N LEU A 725 -33.60 -12.20 -5.30
CA LEU A 725 -33.42 -10.84 -4.79
C LEU A 725 -32.21 -10.73 -3.85
N LEU A 726 -31.98 -11.73 -2.98
CA LEU A 726 -30.81 -11.78 -2.12
C LEU A 726 -29.50 -11.84 -2.93
N VAL A 727 -29.46 -12.64 -4.00
CA VAL A 727 -28.31 -12.72 -4.92
C VAL A 727 -28.13 -11.41 -5.67
N PHE A 728 -29.22 -10.77 -6.10
CA PHE A 728 -29.14 -9.44 -6.70
C PHE A 728 -28.59 -8.41 -5.72
N CYS A 729 -29.11 -8.35 -4.48
CA CYS A 729 -28.63 -7.44 -3.43
C CYS A 729 -27.17 -7.67 -3.06
N LEU A 730 -26.70 -8.92 -3.16
CA LEU A 730 -25.29 -9.25 -2.95
C LEU A 730 -24.38 -8.62 -4.02
N LEU A 731 -24.74 -8.69 -5.29
CA LEU A 731 -23.85 -8.40 -6.42
C LEU A 731 -24.05 -7.04 -7.06
N TYR A 732 -25.25 -6.40 -6.91
CA TYR A 732 -25.53 -5.12 -7.56
C TYR A 732 -24.65 -3.99 -7.00
N THR A 733 -24.62 -2.89 -7.72
CA THR A 733 -23.75 -1.74 -7.47
C THR A 733 -23.52 -1.43 -5.97
N PRO A 734 -22.30 -1.09 -5.55
CA PRO A 734 -22.03 -0.68 -4.17
C PRO A 734 -22.71 0.67 -3.85
N CYS A 735 -22.68 1.07 -2.57
CA CYS A 735 -23.23 2.35 -2.14
C CYS A 735 -22.50 3.54 -2.78
N VAL A 736 -23.18 4.71 -2.80
CA VAL A 736 -22.65 5.95 -3.38
C VAL A 736 -21.28 6.32 -2.82
N ALA A 737 -21.03 6.11 -1.53
CA ALA A 737 -19.73 6.35 -0.90
C ALA A 737 -18.61 5.49 -1.52
N ALA A 738 -18.89 4.22 -1.82
CA ALA A 738 -17.94 3.34 -2.46
C ALA A 738 -17.67 3.75 -3.92
N ILE A 739 -18.74 4.14 -4.65
CA ILE A 739 -18.60 4.63 -6.04
C ILE A 739 -17.76 5.92 -6.07
N ALA A 740 -18.02 6.86 -5.14
CA ALA A 740 -17.22 8.08 -5.00
C ALA A 740 -15.74 7.76 -4.73
N SER A 741 -15.45 6.72 -3.91
CA SER A 741 -14.09 6.25 -3.67
C SER A 741 -13.45 5.67 -4.94
N VAL A 742 -14.17 4.84 -5.68
CA VAL A 742 -13.69 4.30 -6.97
C VAL A 742 -13.47 5.41 -7.99
N LYS A 743 -14.37 6.41 -8.06
CA LYS A 743 -14.19 7.58 -8.94
C LYS A 743 -12.93 8.35 -8.61
N ARG A 744 -12.60 8.49 -7.33
CA ARG A 744 -11.37 9.17 -6.88
C ARG A 744 -10.11 8.37 -7.25
N GLU A 745 -10.16 7.03 -7.13
CA GLU A 745 -9.00 6.15 -7.37
C GLU A 745 -8.77 5.83 -8.85
N LEU A 746 -9.82 5.62 -9.63
CA LEU A 746 -9.75 5.17 -11.02
C LEU A 746 -10.32 6.16 -12.04
N GLY A 747 -11.00 7.21 -11.58
CA GLY A 747 -11.69 8.16 -12.45
C GLY A 747 -13.13 7.77 -12.80
N GLY A 748 -13.87 8.73 -13.38
CA GLY A 748 -15.31 8.61 -13.63
C GLY A 748 -15.69 7.50 -14.61
N LYS A 749 -14.87 7.25 -15.63
CA LYS A 749 -15.12 6.20 -16.64
C LYS A 749 -15.14 4.80 -16.01
N TRP A 750 -14.17 4.49 -15.15
CA TRP A 750 -14.11 3.20 -14.46
C TRP A 750 -15.20 3.04 -13.40
N ALA A 751 -15.54 4.12 -12.70
CA ALA A 751 -16.66 4.10 -11.74
C ALA A 751 -17.98 3.79 -12.43
N MET A 752 -18.28 4.42 -13.58
CA MET A 752 -19.48 4.15 -14.37
C MET A 752 -19.49 2.73 -14.92
N ALA A 753 -18.35 2.26 -15.50
CA ALA A 753 -18.23 0.90 -15.99
C ALA A 753 -18.45 -0.14 -14.89
N MET A 754 -17.98 0.12 -13.66
CA MET A 754 -18.21 -0.74 -12.50
C MET A 754 -19.70 -0.79 -12.13
N VAL A 755 -20.38 0.36 -12.04
CA VAL A 755 -21.82 0.43 -11.69
C VAL A 755 -22.65 -0.37 -12.69
N ILE A 756 -22.47 -0.08 -13.99
CA ILE A 756 -23.22 -0.78 -15.06
C ILE A 756 -22.88 -2.26 -15.07
N GLY A 757 -21.58 -2.61 -15.04
CA GLY A 757 -21.13 -4.00 -15.07
C GLY A 757 -21.67 -4.82 -13.90
N GLN A 758 -21.65 -4.28 -12.67
CA GLN A 758 -22.18 -4.97 -11.51
C GLN A 758 -23.69 -5.14 -11.54
N CYS A 759 -24.45 -4.14 -12.01
CA CYS A 759 -25.90 -4.29 -12.21
C CYS A 759 -26.22 -5.40 -13.21
N VAL A 760 -25.49 -5.47 -14.34
CA VAL A 760 -25.66 -6.52 -15.35
C VAL A 760 -25.31 -7.90 -14.79
N ILE A 761 -24.19 -8.03 -14.10
CA ILE A 761 -23.76 -9.30 -13.47
C ILE A 761 -24.78 -9.73 -12.42
N ALA A 762 -25.25 -8.80 -11.58
CA ALA A 762 -26.26 -9.09 -10.56
C ALA A 762 -27.56 -9.58 -11.18
N TRP A 763 -28.00 -8.94 -12.27
CA TRP A 763 -29.22 -9.34 -12.99
C TRP A 763 -29.07 -10.73 -13.60
N ILE A 764 -27.95 -11.03 -14.28
CA ILE A 764 -27.70 -12.36 -14.88
C ILE A 764 -27.64 -13.43 -13.78
N ALA A 765 -26.96 -13.17 -12.68
CA ALA A 765 -26.88 -14.13 -11.58
C ALA A 765 -28.24 -14.38 -10.90
N ALA A 766 -29.01 -13.30 -10.67
CA ALA A 766 -30.36 -13.38 -10.12
C ALA A 766 -31.31 -14.15 -11.08
N PHE A 767 -31.22 -13.88 -12.38
CA PHE A 767 -31.97 -14.59 -13.41
C PHE A 767 -31.63 -16.09 -13.39
N ALA A 768 -30.36 -16.45 -13.36
CA ALA A 768 -29.95 -17.87 -13.28
C ALA A 768 -30.51 -18.55 -12.02
N VAL A 769 -30.40 -17.89 -10.85
CA VAL A 769 -30.93 -18.42 -9.58
C VAL A 769 -32.46 -18.58 -9.64
N TYR A 770 -33.18 -17.61 -10.20
CA TYR A 770 -34.63 -17.68 -10.34
C TYR A 770 -35.05 -18.80 -11.27
N GLN A 771 -34.48 -18.89 -12.48
CA GLN A 771 -34.82 -19.91 -13.46
C GLN A 771 -34.49 -21.33 -12.96
N ILE A 772 -33.33 -21.51 -12.35
CA ILE A 772 -32.93 -22.78 -11.73
C ILE A 772 -33.90 -23.15 -10.59
N GLY A 773 -34.21 -22.18 -9.70
CA GLY A 773 -35.12 -22.42 -8.59
C GLY A 773 -36.57 -22.72 -9.00
N MET A 774 -36.99 -22.27 -10.18
CA MET A 774 -38.31 -22.64 -10.74
C MET A 774 -38.38 -24.03 -11.35
N LEU A 775 -37.23 -24.68 -11.56
CA LEU A 775 -37.17 -26.07 -12.06
C LEU A 775 -37.34 -27.10 -10.94
N PHE A 776 -37.14 -26.70 -9.68
CA PHE A 776 -37.26 -27.53 -8.48
C PHE A 776 -38.45 -27.06 -7.63
#